data_6fe036d8e693859a5a2c2ed31d5bc8d7
#
_entry.id   6fe036d8e693859a5a2c2ed31d5bc8d7
#
_cell.length_a   1.000
_cell.length_b   1.000
_cell.length_c   1.000
_cell.angle_alpha   90.00
_cell.angle_beta   90.00
_cell.angle_gamma   90.00
#
_symmetry.space_group_name_H-M   'P 1'
#
loop_
_entity.id
_entity.type
_entity.pdbx_description
1 polymer ?
#
loop_
_entity_poly.entity_id
_entity_poly.type
_entity_poly.pdbx_seq_one_letter_code
_entity_poly.pdbx_strand_id
1 'polypeptide(L)'
;MIKSSFKMSRVSLRPVHVLRWLCVTLAIVGLLFWLWERREYHIEEAQRVAGPVARNINPPSLQNTGRQFTINGKNVLLLGGSLHYFRVVPEYWRDRMMKMKACGLNTITTYVPWNMHEEVRGEFDFKGILDIVAFLRLAMELDFYVILRPGPYICAEWEFGGLPSWLLHDPDMKIRSTYPLFLDAVENYFDRLLPLVRPYQYHLGGPIIAVQVENEYGHFGSDVSYMTAIKDTLIKRGIKELLVTSDATELLKQGSVPGALMTGNFQKDAEKHFTNIKKIQGDDKPLMVMEFWPGWFDHWTEQHHTYPSQGLIPAVSEVLKAGASINFYMFHGGTNFGFWNGANIHHQVYQPDVTSYDYDAPLSESGDATEKFFKIKQLLKEETKGVVPGNLPNVPVSDKIAYGDVSMTHYISLEDTLPLVGAPFQSDKVMSMEMLPINNNGGQGYGYILYRTKIASSASKLDFVQKPHDRAQVFLGGHPAGVVARTGTNSVPFLNLEVKKELKVENEITLDILVENQGRSNFGTTMTGERKGLLKDVEINGKVQAGWDIYPLEFKKPFMEGVMASDKWKTFTPDIKVPALYKGTFDIAHRTPKDTFLSMKGWEKGIVFINGFNIGRYWKVGPQTTYYVPGPLLKAGRNEIVIFEQHQSAERVSFVDKPDLGPTVRRDTWNE
;
A
#
# COMPACT_ATOMS: atom_id res chain seq x y z
N MET A 1 21.42 -23.29 -86.41
CA MET A 1 20.76 -23.90 -85.26
C MET A 1 21.80 -24.27 -84.23
N ILE A 2 22.05 -23.43 -83.23
CA ILE A 2 22.95 -23.73 -82.12
C ILE A 2 22.12 -23.73 -80.85
N LYS A 3 21.94 -24.91 -80.24
CA LYS A 3 21.32 -25.03 -78.93
C LYS A 3 22.42 -24.91 -77.87
N SER A 4 22.41 -23.85 -77.07
CA SER A 4 23.22 -23.72 -75.90
C SER A 4 22.44 -24.29 -74.66
N SER A 5 22.94 -25.37 -74.12
CA SER A 5 22.43 -25.95 -72.88
C SER A 5 23.10 -25.30 -71.68
N PHE A 6 22.34 -24.56 -70.88
CA PHE A 6 22.77 -24.03 -69.59
C PHE A 6 22.68 -25.21 -68.56
N LYS A 7 23.87 -25.65 -68.09
CA LYS A 7 23.95 -26.53 -66.90
C LYS A 7 23.88 -25.69 -65.64
N MET A 8 22.77 -25.77 -64.92
CA MET A 8 22.70 -25.27 -63.55
C MET A 8 23.46 -26.22 -62.64
N SER A 9 24.60 -25.79 -62.13
CA SER A 9 25.34 -26.46 -61.06
C SER A 9 24.55 -26.34 -59.75
N ARG A 10 24.05 -27.44 -59.19
CA ARG A 10 23.52 -27.51 -57.83
C ARG A 10 24.67 -27.36 -56.83
N VAL A 11 24.75 -26.21 -56.17
CA VAL A 11 25.63 -26.02 -55.01
C VAL A 11 25.01 -26.77 -53.83
N SER A 12 25.54 -27.92 -53.49
CA SER A 12 25.17 -28.66 -52.30
C SER A 12 25.88 -28.02 -51.09
N LEU A 13 25.18 -27.15 -50.37
CA LEU A 13 25.65 -26.64 -49.08
C LEU A 13 25.61 -27.77 -48.05
N ARG A 14 26.77 -28.11 -47.44
CA ARG A 14 26.82 -29.12 -46.37
C ARG A 14 25.94 -28.66 -45.18
N PRO A 15 25.18 -29.55 -44.54
CA PRO A 15 24.23 -29.21 -43.44
C PRO A 15 24.87 -28.41 -42.30
N VAL A 16 26.16 -28.63 -42.07
CA VAL A 16 26.94 -27.91 -41.03
C VAL A 16 27.08 -26.39 -41.32
N HIS A 17 27.18 -26.00 -42.60
CA HIS A 17 27.24 -24.58 -42.97
C HIS A 17 25.88 -23.88 -42.85
N VAL A 18 24.79 -24.55 -43.15
CA VAL A 18 23.43 -24.04 -42.98
C VAL A 18 23.15 -23.82 -41.49
N LEU A 19 23.50 -24.75 -40.61
CA LEU A 19 23.33 -24.63 -39.17
C LEU A 19 24.15 -23.46 -38.58
N ARG A 20 25.42 -23.31 -39.03
CA ARG A 20 26.26 -22.18 -38.61
C ARG A 20 25.69 -20.84 -39.02
N TRP A 21 25.17 -20.70 -40.25
CA TRP A 21 24.51 -19.46 -40.69
C TRP A 21 23.23 -19.18 -39.94
N LEU A 22 22.46 -20.23 -39.59
CA LEU A 22 21.23 -20.06 -38.76
C LEU A 22 21.57 -19.57 -37.36
N CYS A 23 22.57 -20.12 -36.70
CA CYS A 23 23.03 -19.67 -35.38
C CYS A 23 23.58 -18.24 -35.41
N VAL A 24 24.33 -17.86 -36.43
CA VAL A 24 24.84 -16.48 -36.58
C VAL A 24 23.68 -15.51 -36.83
N THR A 25 22.69 -15.88 -37.65
CA THR A 25 21.53 -15.04 -37.92
C THR A 25 20.67 -14.85 -36.66
N LEU A 26 20.43 -15.92 -35.87
CA LEU A 26 19.70 -15.82 -34.60
C LEU A 26 20.45 -15.00 -33.56
N ALA A 27 21.78 -15.09 -33.51
CA ALA A 27 22.58 -14.25 -32.62
C ALA A 27 22.55 -12.77 -33.01
N ILE A 28 22.57 -12.46 -34.33
CA ILE A 28 22.44 -11.09 -34.83
C ILE A 28 21.03 -10.53 -34.54
N VAL A 29 19.99 -11.33 -34.77
CA VAL A 29 18.59 -10.92 -34.46
C VAL A 29 18.43 -10.69 -32.96
N GLY A 30 18.97 -11.56 -32.11
CA GLY A 30 18.95 -11.39 -30.65
C GLY A 30 19.71 -10.14 -30.20
N LEU A 31 20.87 -9.85 -30.82
CA LEU A 31 21.64 -8.63 -30.53
C LEU A 31 20.90 -7.37 -30.99
N LEU A 32 20.28 -7.41 -32.16
CA LEU A 32 19.48 -6.27 -32.67
C LEU A 32 18.24 -6.03 -31.81
N PHE A 33 17.58 -7.09 -31.36
CA PHE A 33 16.44 -6.99 -30.43
C PHE A 33 16.88 -6.41 -29.08
N TRP A 34 18.00 -6.89 -28.50
CA TRP A 34 18.57 -6.35 -27.27
C TRP A 34 19.01 -4.89 -27.39
N LEU A 35 19.60 -4.49 -28.54
CA LEU A 35 19.96 -3.12 -28.83
C LEU A 35 18.73 -2.22 -29.01
N TRP A 36 17.67 -2.76 -29.61
CA TRP A 36 16.38 -2.06 -29.75
C TRP A 36 15.70 -1.87 -28.40
N GLU A 37 15.57 -2.91 -27.56
CA GLU A 37 15.05 -2.79 -26.19
C GLU A 37 15.87 -1.78 -25.36
N ARG A 38 17.19 -1.84 -25.47
CA ARG A 38 18.08 -0.90 -24.77
C ARG A 38 17.90 0.54 -25.26
N ARG A 39 17.68 0.74 -26.55
CA ARG A 39 17.41 2.06 -27.13
C ARG A 39 16.05 2.58 -26.70
N GLU A 40 15.00 1.78 -26.72
CA GLU A 40 13.67 2.15 -26.22
C GLU A 40 13.75 2.49 -24.73
N TYR A 41 14.42 1.66 -23.94
CA TYR A 41 14.66 1.95 -22.53
C TYR A 41 15.34 3.30 -22.30
N HIS A 42 16.39 3.64 -23.04
CA HIS A 42 17.07 4.92 -22.93
C HIS A 42 16.23 6.10 -23.46
N ILE A 43 15.37 5.87 -24.45
CA ILE A 43 14.43 6.90 -24.93
C ILE A 43 13.34 7.15 -23.89
N GLU A 44 12.77 6.09 -23.32
CA GLU A 44 11.79 6.21 -22.23
C GLU A 44 12.40 6.85 -20.98
N GLU A 45 13.61 6.46 -20.62
CA GLU A 45 14.33 7.05 -19.49
C GLU A 45 14.68 8.52 -19.76
N ALA A 46 15.13 8.87 -20.96
CA ALA A 46 15.39 10.27 -21.37
C ALA A 46 14.09 11.09 -21.40
N GLN A 47 12.96 10.52 -21.85
CA GLN A 47 11.64 11.16 -21.81
C GLN A 47 11.10 11.24 -20.37
N ARG A 48 11.43 10.30 -19.51
CA ARG A 48 11.10 10.28 -18.08
C ARG A 48 11.84 11.37 -17.32
N VAL A 49 13.11 11.62 -17.68
CA VAL A 49 13.98 12.64 -17.07
C VAL A 49 13.74 14.04 -17.68
N ALA A 50 13.21 14.13 -18.90
CA ALA A 50 12.84 15.39 -19.53
C ALA A 50 11.65 16.00 -18.76
N GLY A 51 11.95 16.88 -17.82
CA GLY A 51 10.96 17.67 -17.10
C GLY A 51 10.16 18.60 -18.02
N PRO A 52 9.09 19.20 -17.51
CA PRO A 52 8.29 20.18 -18.24
C PRO A 52 9.13 21.41 -18.63
N VAL A 53 8.64 22.17 -19.61
CA VAL A 53 9.30 23.43 -20.01
C VAL A 53 9.20 24.43 -18.86
N ALA A 54 10.34 24.96 -18.44
CA ALA A 54 10.42 25.92 -17.34
C ALA A 54 9.55 27.16 -17.59
N ARG A 55 8.81 27.56 -16.56
CA ARG A 55 8.08 28.83 -16.54
C ARG A 55 8.98 29.94 -16.03
N ASN A 56 8.83 31.13 -16.55
CA ASN A 56 9.55 32.29 -16.04
C ASN A 56 8.85 32.86 -14.79
N ILE A 57 8.94 32.15 -13.68
CA ILE A 57 8.28 32.44 -12.41
C ILE A 57 9.31 32.34 -11.29
N ASN A 58 9.31 33.32 -10.38
CA ASN A 58 10.12 33.22 -9.16
C ASN A 58 9.46 32.29 -8.14
N PRO A 59 10.19 31.29 -7.61
CA PRO A 59 9.67 30.43 -6.55
C PRO A 59 9.69 31.14 -5.16
N PRO A 60 8.82 30.72 -4.21
CA PRO A 60 7.77 29.75 -4.41
C PRO A 60 6.66 30.29 -5.33
N SER A 61 6.10 29.42 -6.17
CA SER A 61 5.06 29.80 -7.13
C SER A 61 3.74 30.10 -6.44
N LEU A 62 3.41 29.30 -5.45
CA LEU A 62 2.27 29.55 -4.55
C LEU A 62 2.73 30.48 -3.43
N GLN A 63 2.18 31.69 -3.40
CA GLN A 63 2.50 32.71 -2.40
C GLN A 63 1.52 32.67 -1.24
N ASN A 64 2.03 32.88 -0.02
CA ASN A 64 1.29 32.92 1.23
C ASN A 64 1.50 34.23 2.02
N THR A 65 1.79 35.32 1.33
CA THR A 65 2.11 36.63 1.92
C THR A 65 0.90 37.45 2.34
N GLY A 66 -0.30 36.96 2.11
CA GLY A 66 -1.57 37.59 2.49
C GLY A 66 -2.59 36.56 2.89
N ARG A 67 -3.81 37.01 3.23
CA ARG A 67 -4.91 36.12 3.71
C ARG A 67 -5.41 35.11 2.66
N GLN A 68 -4.97 35.23 1.43
CA GLN A 68 -5.31 34.31 0.34
C GLN A 68 -4.06 33.84 -0.35
N PHE A 69 -4.07 32.61 -0.83
CA PHE A 69 -3.04 32.13 -1.72
C PHE A 69 -3.07 32.89 -3.03
N THR A 70 -1.89 33.13 -3.60
CA THR A 70 -1.77 33.70 -4.94
C THR A 70 -0.78 32.91 -5.79
N ILE A 71 -1.08 32.81 -7.09
CA ILE A 71 -0.18 32.31 -8.13
C ILE A 71 -0.10 33.38 -9.23
N ASN A 72 1.09 33.83 -9.61
CA ASN A 72 1.29 34.90 -10.59
C ASN A 72 0.49 36.17 -10.25
N GLY A 73 0.40 36.53 -8.96
CA GLY A 73 -0.33 37.73 -8.49
C GLY A 73 -1.85 37.62 -8.52
N LYS A 74 -2.40 36.44 -8.88
CA LYS A 74 -3.85 36.18 -8.87
C LYS A 74 -4.22 35.32 -7.67
N ASN A 75 -5.30 35.68 -6.98
CA ASN A 75 -5.84 34.86 -5.92
C ASN A 75 -6.22 33.47 -6.44
N VAL A 76 -5.89 32.44 -5.67
CA VAL A 76 -6.26 31.07 -5.96
C VAL A 76 -6.86 30.42 -4.71
N LEU A 77 -8.00 29.77 -4.88
CA LEU A 77 -8.61 28.90 -3.87
C LEU A 77 -8.31 27.46 -4.26
N LEU A 78 -7.59 26.75 -3.39
CA LEU A 78 -7.22 25.35 -3.62
C LEU A 78 -8.39 24.47 -3.17
N LEU A 79 -9.02 23.82 -4.14
CA LEU A 79 -10.08 22.82 -3.95
C LEU A 79 -9.46 21.47 -4.25
N GLY A 80 -8.98 20.81 -3.21
CA GLY A 80 -8.15 19.64 -3.31
C GLY A 80 -8.83 18.34 -2.90
N GLY A 81 -8.23 17.24 -3.31
CA GLY A 81 -8.57 15.90 -2.86
C GLY A 81 -7.35 15.00 -2.83
N SER A 82 -7.27 14.16 -1.79
CA SER A 82 -6.22 13.15 -1.68
C SER A 82 -6.55 11.94 -2.57
N LEU A 83 -5.57 11.60 -3.41
CA LEU A 83 -5.57 10.44 -4.29
C LEU A 83 -4.17 9.81 -4.21
N HIS A 84 -4.08 8.61 -3.67
CA HIS A 84 -2.83 7.88 -3.51
C HIS A 84 -2.57 6.99 -4.73
N TYR A 85 -1.57 7.34 -5.56
CA TYR A 85 -1.25 6.58 -6.78
C TYR A 85 -0.99 5.10 -6.50
N PHE A 86 -0.37 4.77 -5.37
CA PHE A 86 -0.01 3.41 -4.96
C PHE A 86 -1.20 2.55 -4.47
N ARG A 87 -2.39 3.14 -4.30
CA ARG A 87 -3.65 2.45 -3.97
C ARG A 87 -4.58 2.25 -5.16
N VAL A 88 -4.14 2.65 -6.36
CA VAL A 88 -4.92 2.61 -7.60
C VAL A 88 -4.04 2.08 -8.72
N VAL A 89 -4.51 1.10 -9.49
CA VAL A 89 -3.77 0.61 -10.66
C VAL A 89 -3.54 1.75 -11.66
N PRO A 90 -2.37 1.85 -12.32
CA PRO A 90 -1.99 3.00 -13.15
C PRO A 90 -3.00 3.31 -14.27
N GLU A 91 -3.64 2.30 -14.83
CA GLU A 91 -4.64 2.42 -15.89
C GLU A 91 -5.87 3.22 -15.44
N TYR A 92 -6.09 3.33 -14.12
CA TYR A 92 -7.24 4.05 -13.54
C TYR A 92 -6.89 5.42 -12.95
N TRP A 93 -5.63 5.84 -12.93
CA TRP A 93 -5.27 7.18 -12.46
C TRP A 93 -6.00 8.28 -13.21
N ARG A 94 -6.07 8.17 -14.55
CA ARG A 94 -6.80 9.13 -15.41
C ARG A 94 -8.29 9.19 -15.07
N ASP A 95 -8.93 8.04 -14.89
CA ASP A 95 -10.36 7.98 -14.52
C ASP A 95 -10.62 8.71 -13.19
N ARG A 96 -9.80 8.44 -12.16
CA ARG A 96 -9.94 9.07 -10.85
C ARG A 96 -9.71 10.58 -10.92
N MET A 97 -8.67 11.03 -11.61
CA MET A 97 -8.39 12.45 -11.82
C MET A 97 -9.51 13.15 -12.61
N MET A 98 -10.03 12.53 -13.67
CA MET A 98 -11.15 13.09 -14.43
C MET A 98 -12.41 13.23 -13.58
N LYS A 99 -12.69 12.30 -12.68
CA LYS A 99 -13.78 12.40 -11.71
C LYS A 99 -13.55 13.53 -10.70
N MET A 100 -12.31 13.73 -10.23
CA MET A 100 -11.96 14.88 -9.40
C MET A 100 -12.22 16.20 -10.14
N LYS A 101 -11.82 16.30 -11.41
CA LYS A 101 -12.11 17.46 -12.28
C LYS A 101 -13.62 17.65 -12.45
N ALA A 102 -14.38 16.58 -12.66
CA ALA A 102 -15.82 16.60 -12.81
C ALA A 102 -16.56 17.02 -11.52
N CYS A 103 -15.94 16.86 -10.35
CA CYS A 103 -16.43 17.40 -9.09
C CYS A 103 -16.17 18.91 -8.92
N GLY A 104 -15.22 19.47 -9.67
CA GLY A 104 -14.79 20.87 -9.58
C GLY A 104 -13.48 21.07 -8.83
N LEU A 105 -12.73 20.01 -8.53
CA LEU A 105 -11.44 20.12 -7.88
C LEU A 105 -10.36 20.61 -8.86
N ASN A 106 -9.40 21.36 -8.34
CA ASN A 106 -8.26 21.89 -9.08
C ASN A 106 -6.90 21.42 -8.52
N THR A 107 -6.89 20.71 -7.40
CA THR A 107 -5.68 20.30 -6.69
C THR A 107 -5.75 18.81 -6.34
N ILE A 108 -4.64 18.11 -6.53
CA ILE A 108 -4.44 16.73 -6.06
C ILE A 108 -3.42 16.77 -4.93
N THR A 109 -3.71 16.05 -3.85
CA THR A 109 -2.73 15.77 -2.80
C THR A 109 -2.37 14.31 -2.83
N THR A 110 -1.06 13.98 -2.84
CA THR A 110 -0.61 12.59 -2.78
C THR A 110 0.59 12.42 -1.87
N TYR A 111 0.63 11.30 -1.15
CA TYR A 111 1.81 10.85 -0.43
C TYR A 111 2.77 10.06 -1.32
N VAL A 112 3.99 9.81 -0.81
CA VAL A 112 4.97 8.89 -1.38
C VAL A 112 5.33 7.85 -0.31
N PRO A 113 4.97 6.57 -0.46
CA PRO A 113 5.25 5.53 0.53
C PRO A 113 6.68 5.02 0.38
N TRP A 114 7.59 5.48 1.25
CA TRP A 114 9.00 5.10 1.19
C TRP A 114 9.19 3.57 1.19
N ASN A 115 8.44 2.85 2.04
CA ASN A 115 8.54 1.39 2.17
C ASN A 115 8.19 0.61 0.90
N MET A 116 7.38 1.16 -0.03
CA MET A 116 7.18 0.53 -1.33
C MET A 116 8.28 0.86 -2.34
N HIS A 117 8.82 2.08 -2.26
CA HIS A 117 9.89 2.49 -3.17
C HIS A 117 11.25 1.90 -2.81
N GLU A 118 11.46 1.55 -1.55
CA GLU A 118 12.67 0.89 -1.04
C GLU A 118 12.27 -0.28 -0.13
N GLU A 119 11.61 -1.28 -0.71
CA GLU A 119 11.18 -2.49 -0.01
C GLU A 119 12.38 -3.29 0.54
N VAL A 120 13.42 -3.39 -0.26
CA VAL A 120 14.71 -3.96 0.12
C VAL A 120 15.71 -2.82 0.27
N ARG A 121 16.42 -2.80 1.40
CA ARG A 121 17.38 -1.74 1.73
C ARG A 121 18.38 -1.48 0.60
N GLY A 122 18.39 -0.26 0.07
CA GLY A 122 19.27 0.18 -1.02
C GLY A 122 18.74 -0.12 -2.43
N GLU A 123 17.62 -0.84 -2.57
CA GLU A 123 17.00 -1.16 -3.85
C GLU A 123 15.74 -0.31 -4.06
N PHE A 124 15.76 0.54 -5.08
CA PHE A 124 14.64 1.48 -5.33
C PHE A 124 13.85 1.09 -6.57
N ASP A 125 12.51 1.16 -6.46
CA ASP A 125 11.58 0.98 -7.58
C ASP A 125 10.67 2.20 -7.74
N PHE A 126 10.55 2.67 -8.99
CA PHE A 126 9.68 3.77 -9.42
C PHE A 126 8.93 3.41 -10.71
N LYS A 127 8.52 2.13 -10.85
CA LYS A 127 7.86 1.61 -12.06
C LYS A 127 6.44 1.12 -11.76
N GLY A 128 5.62 1.00 -12.80
CA GLY A 128 4.26 0.49 -12.69
C GLY A 128 3.42 1.32 -11.72
N ILE A 129 2.85 0.67 -10.70
CA ILE A 129 2.05 1.34 -9.65
C ILE A 129 2.88 2.34 -8.82
N LEU A 130 4.22 2.26 -8.87
CA LEU A 130 5.15 3.16 -8.18
C LEU A 130 5.67 4.30 -9.06
N ASP A 131 5.17 4.47 -10.30
CA ASP A 131 5.61 5.52 -11.20
C ASP A 131 5.03 6.89 -10.85
N ILE A 132 5.57 7.51 -9.80
CA ILE A 132 5.20 8.87 -9.37
C ILE A 132 5.38 9.91 -10.49
N VAL A 133 6.36 9.72 -11.38
CA VAL A 133 6.63 10.64 -12.49
C VAL A 133 5.49 10.58 -13.51
N ALA A 134 5.02 9.38 -13.89
CA ALA A 134 3.87 9.22 -14.76
C ALA A 134 2.60 9.82 -14.13
N PHE A 135 2.40 9.64 -12.82
CA PHE A 135 1.28 10.24 -12.09
C PHE A 135 1.33 11.77 -12.12
N LEU A 136 2.49 12.39 -11.87
CA LEU A 136 2.68 13.85 -11.93
C LEU A 136 2.48 14.41 -13.35
N ARG A 137 2.96 13.70 -14.39
CA ARG A 137 2.72 14.07 -15.79
C ARG A 137 1.23 14.08 -16.12
N LEU A 138 0.51 13.07 -15.66
CA LEU A 138 -0.92 12.96 -15.87
C LEU A 138 -1.68 14.09 -15.15
N ALA A 139 -1.29 14.43 -13.92
CA ALA A 139 -1.86 15.57 -13.19
C ALA A 139 -1.63 16.89 -13.94
N MET A 140 -0.42 17.07 -14.49
CA MET A 140 -0.08 18.24 -15.32
C MET A 140 -0.89 18.28 -16.61
N GLU A 141 -1.03 17.16 -17.32
CA GLU A 141 -1.82 17.05 -18.55
C GLU A 141 -3.29 17.44 -18.31
N LEU A 142 -3.83 17.02 -17.17
CA LEU A 142 -5.19 17.33 -16.77
C LEU A 142 -5.34 18.68 -16.07
N ASP A 143 -4.31 19.51 -16.07
CA ASP A 143 -4.29 20.86 -15.49
C ASP A 143 -4.71 20.87 -14.01
N PHE A 144 -4.07 20.01 -13.20
CA PHE A 144 -4.15 20.03 -11.75
C PHE A 144 -2.93 20.69 -11.14
N TYR A 145 -3.13 21.41 -10.05
CA TYR A 145 -2.07 21.64 -9.07
C TYR A 145 -1.83 20.38 -8.23
N VAL A 146 -0.61 20.22 -7.72
CA VAL A 146 -0.25 19.11 -6.85
C VAL A 146 0.39 19.61 -5.57
N ILE A 147 -0.09 19.12 -4.44
CA ILE A 147 0.59 19.20 -3.14
C ILE A 147 1.26 17.84 -2.92
N LEU A 148 2.58 17.80 -2.95
CA LEU A 148 3.34 16.58 -2.75
C LEU A 148 3.66 16.40 -1.27
N ARG A 149 3.38 15.21 -0.74
CA ARG A 149 3.67 14.82 0.66
C ARG A 149 4.70 13.68 0.65
N PRO A 150 6.02 14.01 0.53
CA PRO A 150 7.07 13.00 0.28
C PRO A 150 7.47 12.17 1.51
N GLY A 151 6.92 12.45 2.66
CA GLY A 151 7.30 11.81 3.91
C GLY A 151 8.50 12.49 4.61
N PRO A 152 9.36 11.74 5.32
CA PRO A 152 9.56 10.27 5.27
C PRO A 152 8.42 9.43 5.83
N TYR A 153 7.68 9.93 6.79
CA TYR A 153 6.49 9.32 7.39
C TYR A 153 5.22 9.91 6.76
N ILE A 154 4.22 9.07 6.48
CA ILE A 154 3.01 9.47 5.79
C ILE A 154 1.71 9.11 6.51
N CYS A 155 1.73 8.37 7.63
CA CYS A 155 0.55 7.82 8.29
C CYS A 155 -0.29 6.95 7.34
N ALA A 156 -1.41 7.46 6.89
CA ALA A 156 -2.22 6.98 5.76
C ALA A 156 -2.81 5.58 5.92
N GLU A 157 -2.95 5.06 7.15
CA GLU A 157 -3.37 3.68 7.42
C GLU A 157 -2.58 2.68 6.56
N TRP A 158 -1.31 3.04 6.37
CA TRP A 158 -0.35 2.29 5.56
C TRP A 158 0.69 1.63 6.44
N GLU A 159 1.15 0.45 6.03
CA GLU A 159 2.15 -0.34 6.76
C GLU A 159 3.28 0.54 7.30
N PHE A 160 3.46 0.57 8.63
CA PHE A 160 4.47 1.35 9.35
C PHE A 160 4.46 2.86 9.03
N GLY A 161 3.29 3.40 8.64
CA GLY A 161 3.17 4.80 8.21
C GLY A 161 4.06 5.17 7.03
N GLY A 162 4.34 4.21 6.15
CA GLY A 162 5.19 4.37 4.97
C GLY A 162 6.69 4.26 5.23
N LEU A 163 7.12 4.11 6.48
CA LEU A 163 8.53 3.86 6.80
C LEU A 163 8.91 2.42 6.46
N PRO A 164 10.11 2.16 5.92
CA PRO A 164 10.55 0.79 5.66
C PRO A 164 10.81 0.00 6.95
N SER A 165 10.33 -1.24 6.99
CA SER A 165 10.52 -2.12 8.16
C SER A 165 11.97 -2.47 8.44
N TRP A 166 12.85 -2.43 7.41
CA TRP A 166 14.28 -2.69 7.56
C TRP A 166 15.00 -1.66 8.47
N LEU A 167 14.40 -0.50 8.73
CA LEU A 167 14.87 0.43 9.76
C LEU A 167 14.92 -0.26 11.13
N LEU A 168 13.95 -1.14 11.42
CA LEU A 168 13.86 -1.85 12.69
C LEU A 168 14.89 -2.99 12.84
N HIS A 169 15.72 -3.27 11.81
CA HIS A 169 16.86 -4.17 11.94
C HIS A 169 17.87 -3.65 12.97
N ASP A 170 18.05 -2.33 13.06
CA ASP A 170 18.79 -1.72 14.18
C ASP A 170 17.93 -1.78 15.45
N PRO A 171 18.40 -2.49 16.51
CA PRO A 171 17.63 -2.59 17.77
C PRO A 171 17.48 -1.25 18.49
N ASP A 172 18.36 -0.29 18.26
CA ASP A 172 18.39 1.03 18.89
C ASP A 172 17.75 2.13 18.03
N MET A 173 17.14 1.76 16.89
CA MET A 173 16.52 2.69 15.95
C MET A 173 15.51 3.62 16.64
N LYS A 174 15.70 4.90 16.45
CA LYS A 174 14.78 5.96 16.87
C LYS A 174 14.22 6.64 15.64
N ILE A 175 13.09 6.13 15.16
CA ILE A 175 12.38 6.69 14.01
C ILE A 175 11.90 8.12 14.32
N ARG A 176 11.71 8.93 13.27
CA ARG A 176 11.16 10.29 13.34
C ARG A 176 11.90 11.15 14.37
N SER A 177 13.23 11.10 14.39
CA SER A 177 14.10 11.81 15.32
C SER A 177 15.43 12.19 14.66
N THR A 178 16.28 12.92 15.38
CA THR A 178 17.65 13.25 14.96
C THR A 178 18.64 12.09 15.13
N TYR A 179 18.16 10.87 15.36
CA TYR A 179 19.02 9.69 15.42
C TYR A 179 19.82 9.54 14.12
N PRO A 180 21.18 9.50 14.17
CA PRO A 180 21.99 9.61 12.95
C PRO A 180 21.65 8.60 11.87
N LEU A 181 21.49 7.32 12.24
CA LEU A 181 21.17 6.27 11.26
C LEU A 181 19.77 6.43 10.63
N PHE A 182 18.84 7.06 11.35
CA PHE A 182 17.52 7.39 10.77
C PHE A 182 17.64 8.54 9.77
N LEU A 183 18.33 9.62 10.13
CA LEU A 183 18.54 10.75 9.22
C LEU A 183 19.34 10.36 7.98
N ASP A 184 20.39 9.55 8.13
CA ASP A 184 21.18 9.04 7.00
C ASP A 184 20.29 8.22 6.04
N ALA A 185 19.39 7.39 6.56
CA ALA A 185 18.45 6.62 5.76
C ALA A 185 17.45 7.53 5.03
N VAL A 186 16.91 8.55 5.72
CA VAL A 186 16.01 9.56 5.09
C VAL A 186 16.73 10.35 4.00
N GLU A 187 17.98 10.76 4.23
CA GLU A 187 18.78 11.45 3.21
C GLU A 187 18.97 10.58 1.96
N ASN A 188 19.31 9.30 2.14
CA ASN A 188 19.46 8.36 1.05
C ASN A 188 18.14 8.17 0.24
N TYR A 189 17.00 8.08 0.94
CA TYR A 189 15.70 8.03 0.30
C TYR A 189 15.42 9.29 -0.53
N PHE A 190 15.62 10.48 0.05
CA PHE A 190 15.41 11.74 -0.64
C PHE A 190 16.40 11.98 -1.78
N ASP A 191 17.62 11.41 -1.72
CA ASP A 191 18.58 11.43 -2.84
C ASP A 191 18.06 10.67 -4.07
N ARG A 192 17.14 9.71 -3.87
CA ARG A 192 16.52 8.96 -4.96
C ARG A 192 15.21 9.58 -5.42
N LEU A 193 14.33 9.98 -4.51
CA LEU A 193 13.02 10.53 -4.84
C LEU A 193 13.11 11.95 -5.42
N LEU A 194 13.82 12.86 -4.74
CA LEU A 194 13.73 14.28 -5.07
C LEU A 194 14.27 14.66 -6.45
N PRO A 195 15.33 14.05 -7.00
CA PRO A 195 15.72 14.27 -8.39
C PRO A 195 14.63 13.94 -9.42
N LEU A 196 13.75 12.95 -9.13
CA LEU A 196 12.65 12.55 -10.01
C LEU A 196 11.50 13.57 -10.00
N VAL A 197 11.15 14.10 -8.82
CA VAL A 197 9.99 15.00 -8.65
C VAL A 197 10.36 16.48 -8.80
N ARG A 198 11.62 16.87 -8.53
CA ARG A 198 12.11 18.25 -8.64
C ARG A 198 11.79 18.92 -9.98
N PRO A 199 11.95 18.27 -11.15
CA PRO A 199 11.62 18.87 -12.44
C PRO A 199 10.14 19.22 -12.60
N TYR A 200 9.27 18.63 -11.77
CA TYR A 200 7.82 18.83 -11.82
C TYR A 200 7.32 19.93 -10.88
N GLN A 201 8.20 20.73 -10.30
CA GLN A 201 7.83 21.94 -9.56
C GLN A 201 7.20 22.98 -10.49
N TYR A 202 6.28 23.79 -9.98
CA TYR A 202 5.46 24.70 -10.79
C TYR A 202 6.29 25.76 -11.52
N HIS A 203 7.31 26.35 -10.88
CA HIS A 203 8.22 27.31 -11.52
C HIS A 203 9.05 26.70 -12.67
N LEU A 204 9.20 25.39 -12.69
CA LEU A 204 9.83 24.64 -13.78
C LEU A 204 8.82 24.12 -14.81
N GLY A 205 7.55 24.50 -14.70
CA GLY A 205 6.49 24.13 -15.64
C GLY A 205 5.61 22.96 -15.18
N GLY A 206 5.97 22.28 -14.09
CA GLY A 206 5.25 21.14 -13.54
C GLY A 206 4.00 21.53 -12.73
N PRO A 207 3.31 20.54 -12.13
CA PRO A 207 2.10 20.78 -11.37
C PRO A 207 2.33 21.02 -9.87
N ILE A 208 3.52 20.70 -9.30
CA ILE A 208 3.78 20.77 -7.85
C ILE A 208 3.89 22.23 -7.42
N ILE A 209 2.94 22.69 -6.60
CA ILE A 209 2.85 24.05 -6.05
C ILE A 209 3.27 24.16 -4.59
N ALA A 210 3.23 23.05 -3.87
CA ALA A 210 3.64 22.97 -2.47
C ALA A 210 4.18 21.58 -2.14
N VAL A 211 5.06 21.52 -1.11
CA VAL A 211 5.62 20.27 -0.59
C VAL A 211 5.46 20.25 0.92
N GLN A 212 4.90 19.17 1.45
CA GLN A 212 4.74 19.01 2.90
C GLN A 212 6.03 18.48 3.54
N VAL A 213 6.34 19.02 4.70
CA VAL A 213 7.43 18.58 5.57
C VAL A 213 6.86 17.61 6.59
N GLU A 214 7.24 16.34 6.54
CA GLU A 214 6.79 15.30 7.48
C GLU A 214 5.26 15.09 7.43
N ASN A 215 4.64 14.52 8.46
CA ASN A 215 3.19 14.41 8.61
C ASN A 215 2.79 14.26 10.07
N GLU A 216 1.88 15.12 10.55
CA GLU A 216 1.29 15.07 11.89
C GLU A 216 2.33 14.82 12.99
N TYR A 217 3.46 15.50 12.88
CA TYR A 217 4.57 15.28 13.80
C TYR A 217 4.19 15.62 15.26
N GLY A 218 3.23 16.54 15.43
CA GLY A 218 2.74 16.90 16.75
C GLY A 218 2.14 15.76 17.57
N HIS A 219 1.61 14.71 16.92
CA HIS A 219 1.14 13.49 17.59
C HIS A 219 2.26 12.50 17.96
N PHE A 220 3.46 12.70 17.41
CA PHE A 220 4.60 11.83 17.67
C PHE A 220 5.63 12.47 18.59
N GLY A 221 5.88 13.78 18.43
CA GLY A 221 6.91 14.48 19.15
C GLY A 221 6.84 16.00 19.02
N SER A 222 7.92 16.67 19.46
CA SER A 222 8.05 18.13 19.40
C SER A 222 9.49 18.56 19.13
N ASP A 223 10.31 17.69 18.52
CA ASP A 223 11.72 17.97 18.22
C ASP A 223 11.84 18.88 16.98
N VAL A 224 11.99 20.16 17.21
CA VAL A 224 12.19 21.18 16.17
C VAL A 224 13.47 20.91 15.37
N SER A 225 14.50 20.30 15.97
CA SER A 225 15.77 19.98 15.29
C SER A 225 15.53 18.92 14.21
N TYR A 226 14.74 17.89 14.51
CA TYR A 226 14.32 16.90 13.55
C TYR A 226 13.51 17.51 12.39
N MET A 227 12.47 18.26 12.69
CA MET A 227 11.63 18.90 11.68
C MET A 227 12.45 19.87 10.81
N THR A 228 13.44 20.57 11.40
CA THR A 228 14.35 21.44 10.66
C THR A 228 15.26 20.61 9.75
N ALA A 229 15.79 19.48 10.21
CA ALA A 229 16.61 18.59 9.38
C ALA A 229 15.84 18.09 8.15
N ILE A 230 14.58 17.67 8.32
CA ILE A 230 13.73 17.24 7.20
C ILE A 230 13.49 18.39 6.21
N LYS A 231 13.10 19.58 6.71
CA LYS A 231 12.91 20.77 5.89
C LYS A 231 14.17 21.13 5.09
N ASP A 232 15.31 21.20 5.77
CA ASP A 232 16.57 21.62 5.15
C ASP A 232 17.05 20.57 4.13
N THR A 233 16.77 19.30 4.37
CA THR A 233 17.04 18.21 3.43
C THR A 233 16.26 18.38 2.13
N LEU A 234 14.97 18.78 2.19
CA LEU A 234 14.15 19.09 1.01
C LEU A 234 14.71 20.30 0.25
N ILE A 235 15.03 21.40 0.96
CA ILE A 235 15.58 22.62 0.36
C ILE A 235 16.94 22.36 -0.31
N LYS A 236 17.84 21.66 0.39
CA LYS A 236 19.19 21.30 -0.10
C LYS A 236 19.12 20.51 -1.42
N ARG A 237 18.08 19.70 -1.62
CA ARG A 237 17.87 18.89 -2.83
C ARG A 237 17.04 19.60 -3.89
N GLY A 238 16.80 20.90 -3.71
CA GLY A 238 16.25 21.79 -4.75
C GLY A 238 14.74 21.93 -4.75
N ILE A 239 14.05 21.61 -3.66
CA ILE A 239 12.65 22.01 -3.46
C ILE A 239 12.62 23.51 -3.18
N LYS A 240 11.87 24.24 -4.01
CA LYS A 240 11.74 25.71 -3.96
C LYS A 240 10.28 26.17 -3.83
N GLU A 241 9.33 25.27 -4.02
CA GLU A 241 7.91 25.58 -3.84
C GLU A 241 7.57 25.76 -2.36
N LEU A 242 6.38 26.28 -2.09
CA LEU A 242 5.91 26.53 -0.73
C LEU A 242 6.01 25.25 0.14
N LEU A 243 6.66 25.38 1.29
CA LEU A 243 6.67 24.31 2.29
C LEU A 243 5.50 24.47 3.25
N VAL A 244 4.84 23.36 3.57
CA VAL A 244 3.70 23.30 4.49
C VAL A 244 3.90 22.22 5.55
N THR A 245 3.25 22.35 6.70
CA THR A 245 3.05 21.28 7.69
C THR A 245 1.56 21.01 7.86
N SER A 246 1.19 19.84 8.35
CA SER A 246 -0.19 19.39 8.50
C SER A 246 -0.33 18.67 9.84
N ASP A 247 -1.13 19.23 10.75
CA ASP A 247 -1.33 18.73 12.10
C ASP A 247 -2.77 18.99 12.58
N ALA A 248 -3.22 18.25 13.61
CA ALA A 248 -4.37 18.66 14.40
C ALA A 248 -4.12 20.07 14.96
N THR A 249 -5.13 20.92 14.96
CA THR A 249 -4.93 22.35 15.24
C THR A 249 -4.47 22.65 16.66
N GLU A 250 -4.67 21.72 17.58
CA GLU A 250 -4.18 21.75 18.97
C GLU A 250 -2.68 21.48 19.06
N LEU A 251 -2.11 20.78 18.06
CA LEU A 251 -0.72 20.33 18.03
C LEU A 251 0.18 21.09 17.02
N LEU A 252 -0.35 22.13 16.38
CA LEU A 252 0.38 22.91 15.37
C LEU A 252 1.77 23.40 15.83
N LYS A 253 1.91 23.79 17.09
CA LYS A 253 3.20 24.25 17.63
C LYS A 253 4.23 23.13 17.74
N GLN A 254 3.77 21.92 18.06
CA GLN A 254 4.59 20.73 18.19
C GLN A 254 5.03 20.19 16.83
N GLY A 255 4.09 20.15 15.86
CA GLY A 255 4.31 19.56 14.54
C GLY A 255 4.88 20.51 13.49
N SER A 256 4.94 21.81 13.76
CA SER A 256 5.40 22.79 12.77
C SER A 256 6.92 23.01 12.76
N VAL A 257 7.39 23.65 11.71
CA VAL A 257 8.78 24.07 11.57
C VAL A 257 8.85 25.50 11.00
N PRO A 258 9.75 26.37 11.52
CA PRO A 258 9.91 27.73 11.00
C PRO A 258 10.16 27.76 9.50
N GLY A 259 9.43 28.61 8.79
CA GLY A 259 9.51 28.77 7.33
C GLY A 259 8.56 27.89 6.52
N ALA A 260 7.79 27.01 7.15
CA ALA A 260 6.65 26.31 6.53
C ALA A 260 5.33 26.94 6.96
N LEU A 261 4.34 26.93 6.07
CA LEU A 261 2.97 27.34 6.38
C LEU A 261 2.27 26.22 7.16
N MET A 262 1.66 26.55 8.28
CA MET A 262 0.87 25.61 9.07
C MET A 262 -0.52 25.41 8.42
N THR A 263 -0.92 24.16 8.25
CA THR A 263 -2.26 23.78 7.80
C THR A 263 -2.91 22.87 8.84
N GLY A 264 -4.24 22.87 8.92
CA GLY A 264 -4.96 22.15 9.96
C GLY A 264 -5.65 20.88 9.43
N ASN A 265 -5.83 19.90 10.31
CA ASN A 265 -6.58 18.68 10.08
C ASN A 265 -7.79 18.66 11.00
N PHE A 266 -8.99 18.58 10.44
CA PHE A 266 -10.25 18.52 11.19
C PHE A 266 -11.44 18.18 10.29
N GLN A 267 -12.59 17.82 10.91
CA GLN A 267 -13.81 17.45 10.20
C GLN A 267 -14.95 18.47 10.35
N LYS A 268 -14.98 19.22 11.43
CA LYS A 268 -16.07 20.15 11.77
C LYS A 268 -15.54 21.33 12.58
N ASP A 269 -16.41 22.26 12.99
CA ASP A 269 -16.09 23.41 13.85
C ASP A 269 -14.97 24.30 13.25
N ALA A 270 -15.07 24.60 11.95
CA ALA A 270 -14.03 25.31 11.19
C ALA A 270 -13.63 26.65 11.82
N GLU A 271 -14.56 27.41 12.41
CA GLU A 271 -14.28 28.70 13.07
C GLU A 271 -13.34 28.53 14.26
N LYS A 272 -13.55 27.50 15.10
CA LYS A 272 -12.67 27.19 16.24
C LYS A 272 -11.26 26.87 15.77
N HIS A 273 -11.13 25.97 14.79
CA HIS A 273 -9.86 25.53 14.26
C HIS A 273 -9.09 26.67 13.56
N PHE A 274 -9.76 27.47 12.75
CA PHE A 274 -9.13 28.63 12.11
C PHE A 274 -8.74 29.72 13.12
N THR A 275 -9.47 29.87 14.21
CA THR A 275 -9.08 30.75 15.30
C THR A 275 -7.77 30.27 15.94
N ASN A 276 -7.61 28.97 16.17
CA ASN A 276 -6.36 28.41 16.69
C ASN A 276 -5.19 28.63 15.71
N ILE A 277 -5.40 28.36 14.41
CA ILE A 277 -4.37 28.56 13.38
C ILE A 277 -3.93 30.04 13.37
N LYS A 278 -4.86 30.99 13.31
CA LYS A 278 -4.56 32.43 13.30
C LYS A 278 -3.81 32.88 14.54
N LYS A 279 -4.18 32.35 15.72
CA LYS A 279 -3.51 32.66 16.98
C LYS A 279 -2.02 32.27 16.99
N ILE A 280 -1.65 31.23 16.24
CA ILE A 280 -0.29 30.67 16.24
C ILE A 280 0.55 31.27 15.13
N GLN A 281 0.03 31.37 13.88
CA GLN A 281 0.82 31.82 12.72
C GLN A 281 0.51 33.25 12.25
N GLY A 282 -0.42 33.94 12.90
CA GLY A 282 -0.90 35.27 12.48
C GLY A 282 -2.16 35.21 11.64
N ASP A 283 -2.87 36.34 11.55
CA ASP A 283 -4.12 36.47 10.78
C ASP A 283 -3.93 36.99 9.37
N ASP A 284 -2.66 37.23 8.98
CA ASP A 284 -2.23 37.68 7.65
C ASP A 284 -1.89 36.53 6.70
N LYS A 285 -2.05 35.27 7.12
CA LYS A 285 -1.73 34.08 6.32
C LYS A 285 -2.99 33.43 5.74
N PRO A 286 -2.88 32.76 4.58
CA PRO A 286 -3.98 31.98 4.03
C PRO A 286 -4.31 30.79 4.91
N LEU A 287 -5.58 30.42 4.97
CA LEU A 287 -6.06 29.27 5.72
C LEU A 287 -6.24 28.08 4.79
N MET A 288 -5.85 26.92 5.25
CA MET A 288 -6.05 25.65 4.54
C MET A 288 -6.33 24.51 5.52
N VAL A 289 -7.35 23.71 5.19
CA VAL A 289 -7.57 22.40 5.78
C VAL A 289 -6.85 21.37 4.90
N MET A 290 -5.76 20.79 5.40
CA MET A 290 -4.97 19.81 4.64
C MET A 290 -5.61 18.44 4.68
N GLU A 291 -6.25 18.09 5.78
CA GLU A 291 -7.05 16.88 5.88
C GLU A 291 -8.43 17.23 6.44
N PHE A 292 -9.39 17.32 5.52
CA PHE A 292 -10.80 17.37 5.85
C PHE A 292 -11.40 15.99 5.61
N TRP A 293 -11.86 15.33 6.67
CA TRP A 293 -12.27 13.92 6.62
C TRP A 293 -13.74 13.76 6.21
N PRO A 294 -14.06 13.31 4.98
CA PRO A 294 -15.43 13.06 4.54
C PRO A 294 -16.02 11.73 5.02
N GLY A 295 -15.20 10.85 5.54
CA GLY A 295 -15.49 9.53 6.06
C GLY A 295 -14.35 9.04 6.95
N TRP A 296 -14.21 7.71 7.10
CA TRP A 296 -13.16 7.09 7.90
C TRP A 296 -12.81 5.70 7.38
N PHE A 297 -11.68 5.17 7.82
CA PHE A 297 -11.22 3.81 7.52
C PHE A 297 -11.78 2.77 8.51
N ASP A 298 -11.58 1.50 8.19
CA ASP A 298 -12.06 0.37 8.97
C ASP A 298 -10.91 -0.53 9.45
N HIS A 299 -11.09 -1.11 10.65
CA HIS A 299 -10.27 -2.22 11.12
C HIS A 299 -11.02 -3.55 11.01
N TRP A 300 -10.27 -4.66 10.93
CA TRP A 300 -10.86 -5.99 11.08
C TRP A 300 -11.60 -6.12 12.41
N THR A 301 -12.76 -6.76 12.40
CA THR A 301 -13.69 -6.97 13.54
C THR A 301 -14.61 -5.79 13.88
N GLU A 302 -14.46 -4.66 13.19
CA GLU A 302 -15.38 -3.51 13.36
C GLU A 302 -16.59 -3.62 12.40
N GLN A 303 -17.42 -2.60 12.40
CA GLN A 303 -18.44 -2.35 11.38
C GLN A 303 -17.92 -1.28 10.41
N HIS A 304 -18.36 -1.34 9.17
CA HIS A 304 -17.97 -0.34 8.15
C HIS A 304 -18.43 1.06 8.57
N HIS A 305 -17.49 1.99 8.66
CA HIS A 305 -17.73 3.36 9.09
C HIS A 305 -18.36 4.19 7.98
N THR A 306 -19.45 4.89 8.30
CA THR A 306 -20.09 5.84 7.39
C THR A 306 -20.32 7.18 8.08
N TYR A 307 -20.12 8.28 7.33
CA TYR A 307 -20.40 9.64 7.78
C TYR A 307 -21.44 10.28 6.84
N PRO A 308 -22.60 10.68 7.35
CA PRO A 308 -23.69 11.13 6.50
C PRO A 308 -23.41 12.49 5.87
N SER A 309 -23.85 12.67 4.61
CA SER A 309 -23.73 13.93 3.89
C SER A 309 -24.44 15.10 4.58
N GLN A 310 -25.45 14.83 5.42
CA GLN A 310 -26.13 15.86 6.22
C GLN A 310 -25.21 16.57 7.22
N GLY A 311 -24.22 15.89 7.79
CA GLY A 311 -23.19 16.51 8.63
C GLY A 311 -22.04 17.08 7.81
N LEU A 312 -21.65 16.38 6.75
CA LEU A 312 -20.52 16.74 5.90
C LEU A 312 -20.70 18.08 5.17
N ILE A 313 -21.83 18.28 4.50
CA ILE A 313 -22.03 19.44 3.63
C ILE A 313 -22.03 20.77 4.39
N PRO A 314 -22.70 20.93 5.55
CA PRO A 314 -22.57 22.14 6.36
C PRO A 314 -21.15 22.44 6.80
N ALA A 315 -20.38 21.41 7.22
CA ALA A 315 -18.99 21.59 7.67
C ALA A 315 -18.07 22.05 6.52
N VAL A 316 -18.22 21.51 5.30
CA VAL A 316 -17.52 22.01 4.11
C VAL A 316 -17.90 23.45 3.79
N SER A 317 -19.20 23.80 3.88
CA SER A 317 -19.69 25.17 3.68
C SER A 317 -19.06 26.17 4.66
N GLU A 318 -18.88 25.79 5.94
CA GLU A 318 -18.17 26.63 6.92
C GLU A 318 -16.74 26.95 6.49
N VAL A 319 -16.00 25.95 6.02
CA VAL A 319 -14.62 26.11 5.52
C VAL A 319 -14.59 27.09 4.33
N LEU A 320 -15.48 26.89 3.34
CA LEU A 320 -15.53 27.74 2.14
C LEU A 320 -15.94 29.18 2.46
N LYS A 321 -16.92 29.39 3.35
CA LYS A 321 -17.37 30.73 3.81
C LYS A 321 -16.28 31.48 4.56
N ALA A 322 -15.36 30.76 5.24
CA ALA A 322 -14.19 31.38 5.83
C ALA A 322 -13.13 31.82 4.80
N GLY A 323 -13.34 31.54 3.51
CA GLY A 323 -12.39 31.81 2.42
C GLY A 323 -11.17 30.90 2.44
N ALA A 324 -11.23 29.77 3.13
CA ALA A 324 -10.15 28.83 3.28
C ALA A 324 -10.09 27.81 2.14
N SER A 325 -8.89 27.39 1.78
CA SER A 325 -8.68 26.24 0.91
C SER A 325 -8.95 24.93 1.64
N ILE A 326 -9.37 23.90 0.91
CA ILE A 326 -9.77 22.61 1.47
C ILE A 326 -9.17 21.48 0.66
N ASN A 327 -8.72 20.42 1.33
CA ASN A 327 -8.34 19.16 0.73
C ASN A 327 -9.10 17.99 1.41
N PHE A 328 -9.91 17.28 0.63
CA PHE A 328 -10.65 16.13 1.12
C PHE A 328 -9.71 14.92 1.29
N TYR A 329 -9.53 14.49 2.50
CA TYR A 329 -8.77 13.29 2.84
C TYR A 329 -9.74 12.21 3.36
N MET A 330 -10.12 11.19 2.62
CA MET A 330 -9.77 10.90 1.21
C MET A 330 -10.86 11.43 0.28
N PHE A 331 -10.47 11.88 -0.92
CA PHE A 331 -11.45 12.04 -2.00
C PHE A 331 -11.68 10.69 -2.71
N HIS A 332 -10.63 9.89 -2.83
CA HIS A 332 -10.64 8.50 -3.25
C HIS A 332 -9.61 7.71 -2.46
N GLY A 333 -10.07 6.76 -1.68
CA GLY A 333 -9.18 5.96 -0.84
C GLY A 333 -8.42 4.89 -1.63
N GLY A 334 -9.12 4.06 -2.38
CA GLY A 334 -8.56 2.95 -3.13
C GLY A 334 -8.39 1.67 -2.31
N THR A 335 -7.36 0.89 -2.59
CA THR A 335 -7.15 -0.45 -2.03
C THR A 335 -5.76 -0.60 -1.40
N ASN A 336 -5.68 -1.16 -0.20
CA ASN A 336 -4.44 -1.61 0.42
C ASN A 336 -4.04 -2.97 -0.18
N PHE A 337 -3.53 -2.96 -1.41
CA PHE A 337 -3.12 -4.19 -2.09
C PHE A 337 -2.02 -4.94 -1.31
N GLY A 338 -1.99 -6.26 -1.48
CA GLY A 338 -0.94 -7.09 -0.89
C GLY A 338 -0.94 -7.09 0.64
N PHE A 339 0.18 -6.71 1.22
CA PHE A 339 0.41 -6.68 2.67
C PHE A 339 0.56 -5.25 3.22
N TRP A 340 0.12 -4.24 2.47
CA TRP A 340 0.46 -2.85 2.74
C TRP A 340 -0.52 -2.10 3.64
N ASN A 341 -1.60 -2.75 4.13
CA ASN A 341 -2.42 -2.15 5.19
C ASN A 341 -1.61 -1.96 6.47
N GLY A 342 -1.83 -0.85 7.15
CA GLY A 342 -1.28 -0.56 8.47
C GLY A 342 -2.10 -1.16 9.61
N ALA A 343 -1.92 -0.58 10.78
CA ALA A 343 -2.69 -0.88 11.98
C ALA A 343 -2.67 0.32 12.92
N ASN A 344 -3.66 0.40 13.81
CA ASN A 344 -3.67 1.32 14.93
C ASN A 344 -3.50 0.60 16.27
N ILE A 345 -3.03 1.33 17.28
CA ILE A 345 -2.97 0.83 18.66
C ILE A 345 -3.66 1.85 19.55
N HIS A 346 -4.91 1.56 19.91
CA HIS A 346 -5.71 2.36 20.82
C HIS A 346 -5.79 1.69 22.19
N HIS A 347 -5.43 2.39 23.26
CA HIS A 347 -5.47 1.86 24.64
C HIS A 347 -4.84 0.46 24.76
N GLN A 348 -3.70 0.24 24.09
CA GLN A 348 -2.98 -1.04 24.00
C GLN A 348 -3.72 -2.15 23.22
N VAL A 349 -4.83 -1.83 22.57
CA VAL A 349 -5.52 -2.75 21.66
C VAL A 349 -4.97 -2.54 20.25
N TYR A 350 -4.39 -3.59 19.69
CA TYR A 350 -3.89 -3.59 18.32
C TYR A 350 -5.07 -3.88 17.35
N GLN A 351 -5.24 -3.05 16.35
CA GLN A 351 -6.33 -3.07 15.39
C GLN A 351 -5.75 -2.95 13.96
N PRO A 352 -5.64 -4.06 13.21
CA PRO A 352 -5.15 -4.02 11.84
C PRO A 352 -6.23 -3.51 10.89
N ASP A 353 -5.81 -2.67 9.93
CA ASP A 353 -6.68 -2.10 8.90
C ASP A 353 -7.11 -3.16 7.89
N VAL A 354 -8.29 -2.99 7.30
CA VAL A 354 -8.80 -3.88 6.25
C VAL A 354 -8.13 -3.60 4.89
N THR A 355 -8.35 -4.51 3.93
CA THR A 355 -7.82 -4.36 2.56
C THR A 355 -8.49 -3.21 1.81
N SER A 356 -9.80 -3.03 1.94
CA SER A 356 -10.48 -1.87 1.35
C SER A 356 -10.11 -0.58 2.06
N TYR A 357 -9.67 0.42 1.31
CA TYR A 357 -9.55 1.78 1.82
C TYR A 357 -10.65 2.66 1.23
N ASP A 358 -11.89 2.15 1.22
CA ASP A 358 -13.08 2.86 0.71
C ASP A 358 -13.26 4.21 1.40
N TYR A 359 -13.03 4.26 2.72
CA TYR A 359 -13.06 5.48 3.52
C TYR A 359 -14.44 6.16 3.58
N ASP A 360 -15.48 5.53 3.04
CA ASP A 360 -16.77 6.19 2.77
C ASP A 360 -16.56 7.54 2.03
N ALA A 361 -15.62 7.57 1.10
CA ALA A 361 -15.14 8.74 0.39
C ALA A 361 -16.13 9.23 -0.69
N PRO A 362 -15.95 10.45 -1.26
CA PRO A 362 -16.72 10.91 -2.41
C PRO A 362 -16.62 10.00 -3.64
N LEU A 363 -15.48 9.32 -3.85
CA LEU A 363 -15.36 8.21 -4.79
C LEU A 363 -15.15 6.93 -3.98
N SER A 364 -15.98 5.90 -4.24
CA SER A 364 -15.85 4.57 -3.62
C SER A 364 -14.51 3.90 -3.95
N GLU A 365 -14.17 2.78 -3.31
CA GLU A 365 -12.96 2.00 -3.59
C GLU A 365 -12.78 1.69 -5.08
N SER A 366 -13.87 1.33 -5.78
CA SER A 366 -13.87 1.10 -7.24
C SER A 366 -13.93 2.38 -8.07
N GLY A 367 -13.99 3.54 -7.45
CA GLY A 367 -14.01 4.85 -8.10
C GLY A 367 -15.38 5.30 -8.60
N ASP A 368 -16.47 4.74 -8.09
CA ASP A 368 -17.80 5.23 -8.41
C ASP A 368 -18.12 6.51 -7.65
N ALA A 369 -18.79 7.45 -8.33
CA ALA A 369 -19.25 8.68 -7.69
C ALA A 369 -20.41 8.38 -6.72
N THR A 370 -20.20 8.72 -5.45
CA THR A 370 -21.18 8.50 -4.38
C THR A 370 -22.14 9.70 -4.25
N GLU A 371 -23.13 9.60 -3.35
CA GLU A 371 -23.99 10.72 -3.01
C GLU A 371 -23.18 11.94 -2.54
N LYS A 372 -22.13 11.71 -1.76
CA LYS A 372 -21.22 12.77 -1.26
C LYS A 372 -20.56 13.53 -2.41
N PHE A 373 -20.10 12.81 -3.44
CA PHE A 373 -19.52 13.42 -4.64
C PHE A 373 -20.46 14.45 -5.27
N PHE A 374 -21.72 14.09 -5.49
CA PHE A 374 -22.67 14.99 -6.15
C PHE A 374 -23.05 16.19 -5.27
N LYS A 375 -23.16 15.98 -3.96
CA LYS A 375 -23.43 17.07 -3.01
C LYS A 375 -22.27 18.04 -2.87
N ILE A 376 -21.04 17.54 -2.78
CA ILE A 376 -19.82 18.36 -2.78
C ILE A 376 -19.73 19.15 -4.10
N LYS A 377 -19.92 18.50 -5.25
CA LYS A 377 -19.93 19.16 -6.56
C LYS A 377 -20.90 20.34 -6.60
N GLN A 378 -22.12 20.13 -6.13
CA GLN A 378 -23.14 21.18 -6.06
C GLN A 378 -22.68 22.31 -5.15
N LEU A 379 -22.23 22.02 -3.94
CA LEU A 379 -21.80 23.02 -2.96
C LEU A 379 -20.62 23.85 -3.49
N LEU A 380 -19.60 23.21 -4.06
CA LEU A 380 -18.46 23.92 -4.64
C LEU A 380 -18.88 24.89 -5.74
N LYS A 381 -19.82 24.48 -6.61
CA LYS A 381 -20.35 25.36 -7.66
C LYS A 381 -21.11 26.57 -7.10
N GLU A 382 -21.85 26.38 -6.02
CA GLU A 382 -22.68 27.45 -5.39
C GLU A 382 -21.84 28.45 -4.59
N GLU A 383 -20.87 27.95 -3.80
CA GLU A 383 -20.14 28.78 -2.82
C GLU A 383 -18.80 29.33 -3.32
N THR A 384 -18.19 28.76 -4.36
CA THR A 384 -16.89 29.21 -4.87
C THR A 384 -17.00 30.04 -6.14
N LYS A 385 -17.92 30.97 -6.23
CA LYS A 385 -18.28 31.79 -7.40
C LYS A 385 -17.11 32.11 -8.35
N GLY A 386 -17.10 31.48 -9.53
CA GLY A 386 -16.10 31.70 -10.58
C GLY A 386 -14.78 30.90 -10.42
N VAL A 387 -14.56 30.19 -9.32
CA VAL A 387 -13.40 29.29 -9.15
C VAL A 387 -13.66 27.97 -9.87
N VAL A 388 -14.83 27.38 -9.66
CA VAL A 388 -15.23 26.16 -10.37
C VAL A 388 -15.70 26.55 -11.78
N PRO A 389 -15.13 25.96 -12.85
CA PRO A 389 -15.56 26.22 -14.23
C PRO A 389 -17.05 25.91 -14.45
N GLY A 390 -17.73 26.74 -15.25
CA GLY A 390 -19.13 26.52 -15.60
C GLY A 390 -19.37 25.20 -16.33
N ASN A 391 -18.41 24.79 -17.17
CA ASN A 391 -18.44 23.54 -17.94
C ASN A 391 -17.50 22.54 -17.33
N LEU A 392 -18.00 21.70 -16.42
CA LEU A 392 -17.27 20.57 -15.88
C LEU A 392 -17.39 19.36 -16.82
N PRO A 393 -16.38 18.49 -16.90
CA PRO A 393 -16.47 17.25 -17.66
C PRO A 393 -17.57 16.34 -17.11
N ASN A 394 -18.07 15.44 -17.96
CA ASN A 394 -18.96 14.38 -17.50
C ASN A 394 -18.21 13.45 -16.55
N VAL A 395 -18.95 12.87 -15.61
CA VAL A 395 -18.42 11.84 -14.70
C VAL A 395 -18.31 10.53 -15.49
N PRO A 396 -17.10 9.98 -15.66
CA PRO A 396 -16.96 8.67 -16.27
C PRO A 396 -17.70 7.59 -15.46
N VAL A 397 -18.30 6.63 -16.13
CA VAL A 397 -18.95 5.47 -15.52
C VAL A 397 -18.03 4.26 -15.70
N SER A 398 -17.84 3.50 -14.62
CA SER A 398 -17.09 2.24 -14.66
C SER A 398 -18.06 1.07 -14.54
N ASP A 399 -18.16 0.27 -15.60
CA ASP A 399 -18.99 -0.94 -15.57
C ASP A 399 -18.36 -2.02 -14.71
N LYS A 400 -19.21 -2.76 -13.99
CA LYS A 400 -18.81 -3.94 -13.20
C LYS A 400 -19.53 -5.17 -13.70
N ILE A 401 -18.86 -6.31 -13.65
CA ILE A 401 -19.40 -7.59 -14.14
C ILE A 401 -19.25 -8.66 -13.05
N ALA A 402 -20.32 -9.39 -12.83
CA ALA A 402 -20.29 -10.65 -12.10
C ALA A 402 -19.81 -11.77 -13.05
N TYR A 403 -18.55 -12.20 -12.90
CA TYR A 403 -18.04 -13.33 -13.69
C TYR A 403 -18.48 -14.69 -13.16
N GLY A 404 -19.18 -14.72 -12.00
CA GLY A 404 -19.77 -15.94 -11.42
C GLY A 404 -18.79 -16.75 -10.60
N ASP A 405 -19.12 -18.02 -10.41
CA ASP A 405 -18.40 -18.93 -9.55
C ASP A 405 -17.13 -19.49 -10.22
N VAL A 406 -16.06 -19.59 -9.45
CA VAL A 406 -14.80 -20.21 -9.85
C VAL A 406 -14.49 -21.34 -8.87
N SER A 407 -14.47 -22.57 -9.34
CA SER A 407 -14.14 -23.75 -8.53
C SER A 407 -12.63 -23.87 -8.34
N MET A 408 -12.22 -24.25 -7.14
CA MET A 408 -10.84 -24.64 -6.87
C MET A 408 -10.60 -26.03 -7.46
N THR A 409 -9.52 -26.17 -8.20
CA THR A 409 -9.20 -27.44 -8.90
C THR A 409 -8.04 -28.18 -8.27
N HIS A 410 -7.11 -27.44 -7.67
CA HIS A 410 -5.92 -28.01 -7.07
C HIS A 410 -5.56 -27.31 -5.75
N TYR A 411 -4.78 -28.00 -4.94
CA TYR A 411 -4.14 -27.45 -3.74
C TYR A 411 -2.70 -27.94 -3.60
N ILE A 412 -1.91 -27.17 -2.86
CA ILE A 412 -0.57 -27.56 -2.40
C ILE A 412 -0.46 -27.16 -0.91
N SER A 413 -0.02 -28.09 -0.05
CA SER A 413 0.15 -27.79 1.37
C SER A 413 1.28 -26.79 1.62
N LEU A 414 1.22 -26.03 2.71
CA LEU A 414 2.33 -25.16 3.10
C LEU A 414 3.63 -25.99 3.25
N GLU A 415 3.54 -27.19 3.84
CA GLU A 415 4.69 -28.13 3.98
C GLU A 415 5.36 -28.43 2.63
N ASP A 416 4.57 -28.73 1.61
CA ASP A 416 5.08 -29.02 0.25
C ASP A 416 5.74 -27.80 -0.41
N THR A 417 5.50 -26.57 0.09
CA THR A 417 6.09 -25.32 -0.45
C THR A 417 7.35 -24.87 0.29
N LEU A 418 7.62 -25.34 1.52
CA LEU A 418 8.77 -24.92 2.31
C LEU A 418 10.12 -25.10 1.58
N PRO A 419 10.36 -26.19 0.82
CA PRO A 419 11.60 -26.33 0.05
C PRO A 419 11.83 -25.21 -0.98
N LEU A 420 10.77 -24.52 -1.42
CA LEU A 420 10.85 -23.38 -2.37
C LEU A 420 11.26 -22.07 -1.70
N VAL A 421 11.12 -21.98 -0.37
CA VAL A 421 11.64 -20.85 0.42
C VAL A 421 13.17 -20.92 0.53
N GLY A 422 13.75 -22.12 0.43
CA GLY A 422 15.16 -22.42 0.66
C GLY A 422 15.41 -23.10 2.00
N ALA A 423 16.67 -23.15 2.41
CA ALA A 423 17.02 -23.69 3.72
C ALA A 423 16.54 -22.76 4.84
N PRO A 424 16.04 -23.31 5.97
CA PRO A 424 15.65 -22.48 7.11
C PRO A 424 16.83 -21.79 7.75
N PHE A 425 16.57 -20.65 8.40
CA PHE A 425 17.52 -20.04 9.32
C PHE A 425 17.51 -20.81 10.63
N GLN A 426 18.64 -21.40 10.98
CA GLN A 426 18.79 -22.13 12.24
C GLN A 426 19.24 -21.19 13.36
N SER A 427 18.55 -21.24 14.48
CA SER A 427 18.83 -20.41 15.65
C SER A 427 18.46 -21.13 16.95
N ASP A 428 19.25 -20.93 17.99
CA ASP A 428 18.87 -21.40 19.33
C ASP A 428 17.71 -20.60 19.94
N LYS A 429 17.46 -19.39 19.44
CA LYS A 429 16.38 -18.49 19.91
C LYS A 429 15.46 -18.11 18.78
N VAL A 430 14.22 -17.76 19.11
CA VAL A 430 13.32 -17.11 18.18
C VAL A 430 13.91 -15.74 17.76
N MET A 431 13.60 -15.32 16.53
CA MET A 431 14.01 -14.04 15.98
C MET A 431 12.80 -13.37 15.35
N SER A 432 12.68 -12.03 15.51
CA SER A 432 11.66 -11.26 14.82
C SER A 432 11.94 -11.23 13.31
N MET A 433 10.91 -10.90 12.52
CA MET A 433 11.02 -10.79 11.06
C MET A 433 12.16 -9.86 10.63
N GLU A 434 12.28 -8.70 11.29
CA GLU A 434 13.27 -7.67 10.95
C GLU A 434 14.71 -8.07 11.24
N MET A 435 14.91 -9.06 12.11
CA MET A 435 16.25 -9.52 12.50
C MET A 435 16.79 -10.66 11.63
N LEU A 436 16.01 -11.17 10.67
CA LEU A 436 16.48 -12.19 9.74
C LEU A 436 17.55 -11.62 8.79
N PRO A 437 18.63 -12.39 8.50
CA PRO A 437 19.71 -11.92 7.62
C PRO A 437 19.36 -12.07 6.12
N ILE A 438 18.22 -11.51 5.71
CA ILE A 438 17.72 -11.48 4.34
C ILE A 438 17.52 -10.04 3.85
N ASN A 439 17.21 -9.86 2.57
CA ASN A 439 16.88 -8.57 1.98
C ASN A 439 17.95 -7.49 2.31
N ASN A 440 19.22 -7.77 1.99
CA ASN A 440 20.38 -6.90 2.28
C ASN A 440 20.52 -6.56 3.78
N ASN A 441 20.32 -7.57 4.65
CA ASN A 441 20.24 -7.41 6.11
C ASN A 441 19.15 -6.42 6.55
N GLY A 442 18.04 -6.37 5.81
CA GLY A 442 16.86 -5.60 6.16
C GLY A 442 15.77 -6.40 6.84
N GLY A 443 15.95 -7.72 6.93
CA GLY A 443 14.94 -8.62 7.48
C GLY A 443 13.76 -8.87 6.54
N GLN A 444 12.73 -9.50 7.07
CA GLN A 444 11.46 -9.75 6.40
C GLN A 444 10.50 -8.58 6.66
N GLY A 445 9.97 -7.99 5.58
CA GLY A 445 9.09 -6.83 5.68
C GLY A 445 7.65 -7.16 6.07
N TYR A 446 7.07 -8.22 5.49
CA TYR A 446 5.65 -8.56 5.58
C TYR A 446 5.40 -10.06 5.41
N GLY A 447 4.15 -10.47 5.43
CA GLY A 447 3.71 -11.84 5.19
C GLY A 447 3.67 -12.68 6.46
N TYR A 448 4.20 -13.89 6.38
CA TYR A 448 4.18 -14.86 7.46
C TYR A 448 5.59 -15.32 7.79
N ILE A 449 5.81 -15.75 9.03
CA ILE A 449 7.06 -16.41 9.46
C ILE A 449 6.71 -17.70 10.17
N LEU A 450 7.35 -18.80 9.75
CA LEU A 450 7.17 -20.11 10.38
C LEU A 450 8.37 -20.43 11.25
N TYR A 451 8.10 -20.71 12.51
CA TYR A 451 9.07 -21.25 13.49
C TYR A 451 8.79 -22.71 13.71
N ARG A 452 9.77 -23.57 13.47
CA ARG A 452 9.69 -25.01 13.61
C ARG A 452 10.72 -25.52 14.61
N THR A 453 10.30 -26.42 15.50
CA THR A 453 11.19 -27.13 16.43
C THR A 453 10.65 -28.50 16.76
N LYS A 454 11.44 -29.30 17.50
CA LYS A 454 11.02 -30.58 18.07
C LYS A 454 10.73 -30.41 19.56
N ILE A 455 9.62 -30.98 20.02
CA ILE A 455 9.23 -31.00 21.43
C ILE A 455 8.86 -32.41 21.87
N ALA A 456 8.96 -32.69 23.16
CA ALA A 456 8.57 -33.98 23.68
C ALA A 456 7.06 -34.24 23.42
N SER A 457 6.68 -35.44 23.06
CA SER A 457 5.29 -35.85 22.86
C SER A 457 4.43 -35.79 24.14
N SER A 458 5.07 -35.68 25.32
CA SER A 458 4.45 -35.40 26.61
C SER A 458 4.21 -33.94 26.92
N ALA A 459 4.54 -33.02 26.01
CA ALA A 459 4.29 -31.58 26.17
C ALA A 459 2.79 -31.31 26.37
N SER A 460 2.46 -30.49 27.36
CA SER A 460 1.08 -30.18 27.73
C SER A 460 0.74 -28.68 27.75
N LYS A 461 1.77 -27.81 27.75
CA LYS A 461 1.58 -26.37 27.78
C LYS A 461 2.66 -25.68 26.94
N LEU A 462 2.21 -24.72 26.16
CA LEU A 462 3.05 -23.77 25.43
C LEU A 462 2.75 -22.37 25.94
N ASP A 463 3.76 -21.66 26.40
CA ASP A 463 3.67 -20.29 26.87
C ASP A 463 4.51 -19.37 25.96
N PHE A 464 3.93 -18.24 25.57
CA PHE A 464 4.65 -17.15 24.93
C PHE A 464 5.04 -16.14 26.02
N VAL A 465 6.33 -15.92 26.26
CA VAL A 465 6.81 -14.92 27.23
C VAL A 465 6.30 -13.52 26.87
N GLN A 466 6.13 -13.27 25.59
CA GLN A 466 5.39 -12.13 25.04
C GLN A 466 4.45 -12.63 23.96
N LYS A 467 3.21 -12.11 23.91
CA LYS A 467 2.28 -12.45 22.82
C LYS A 467 2.92 -12.25 21.46
N PRO A 468 2.61 -13.13 20.48
CA PRO A 468 3.13 -12.98 19.14
C PRO A 468 2.64 -11.67 18.49
N HIS A 469 3.46 -11.09 17.63
CA HIS A 469 3.15 -9.95 16.81
C HIS A 469 2.95 -10.41 15.35
N ASP A 470 1.71 -10.69 14.85
CA ASP A 470 0.48 -10.32 15.57
C ASP A 470 -0.39 -11.54 15.87
N ARG A 471 -0.37 -12.60 15.04
CA ARG A 471 -1.28 -13.75 15.17
C ARG A 471 -0.54 -15.05 14.87
N ALA A 472 -0.34 -15.86 15.89
CA ALA A 472 0.31 -17.17 15.80
C ALA A 472 -0.73 -18.30 15.68
N GLN A 473 -0.59 -19.13 14.68
CA GLN A 473 -1.28 -20.39 14.54
C GLN A 473 -0.30 -21.53 14.88
N VAL A 474 -0.67 -22.39 15.81
CA VAL A 474 0.18 -23.45 16.34
C VAL A 474 -0.26 -24.81 15.83
N PHE A 475 0.70 -25.64 15.43
CA PHE A 475 0.48 -27.00 14.94
C PHE A 475 1.36 -27.99 15.68
N LEU A 476 0.82 -29.18 15.93
CA LEU A 476 1.54 -30.33 16.50
C LEU A 476 1.51 -31.47 15.50
N GLY A 477 2.66 -31.88 14.97
CA GLY A 477 2.76 -32.91 13.94
C GLY A 477 1.87 -32.61 12.72
N GLY A 478 1.78 -31.32 12.33
CA GLY A 478 0.96 -30.86 11.22
C GLY A 478 -0.56 -30.76 11.53
N HIS A 479 -0.98 -30.95 12.78
CA HIS A 479 -2.38 -30.78 13.18
C HIS A 479 -2.58 -29.46 13.95
N PRO A 480 -3.62 -28.67 13.65
CA PRO A 480 -3.92 -27.44 14.38
C PRO A 480 -4.09 -27.70 15.88
N ALA A 481 -3.40 -26.94 16.71
CA ALA A 481 -3.45 -27.00 18.18
C ALA A 481 -4.09 -25.75 18.79
N GLY A 482 -4.10 -24.62 18.09
CA GLY A 482 -4.74 -23.41 18.55
C GLY A 482 -4.20 -22.13 17.90
N VAL A 483 -4.73 -21.01 18.35
CA VAL A 483 -4.34 -19.67 17.88
C VAL A 483 -4.10 -18.78 19.09
N VAL A 484 -3.00 -18.01 19.04
CA VAL A 484 -2.73 -16.92 19.98
C VAL A 484 -2.59 -15.64 19.20
N ALA A 485 -3.41 -14.64 19.51
CA ALA A 485 -3.37 -13.33 18.86
C ALA A 485 -2.85 -12.25 19.82
N ARG A 486 -2.28 -11.19 19.25
CA ARG A 486 -1.79 -10.03 20.00
C ARG A 486 -2.89 -9.38 20.84
N THR A 487 -4.09 -9.30 20.29
CA THR A 487 -5.28 -8.70 20.91
C THR A 487 -6.50 -9.61 20.76
N GLY A 488 -7.53 -9.30 21.53
CA GLY A 488 -8.80 -10.04 21.60
C GLY A 488 -9.21 -10.27 23.06
N THR A 489 -10.51 -10.28 23.32
CA THR A 489 -11.08 -10.39 24.68
C THR A 489 -10.67 -11.66 25.42
N ASN A 490 -10.29 -12.73 24.71
CA ASN A 490 -9.85 -14.01 25.27
C ASN A 490 -8.40 -14.36 24.89
N SER A 491 -7.61 -13.40 24.43
CA SER A 491 -6.24 -13.67 24.02
C SER A 491 -5.35 -13.83 25.25
N VAL A 492 -5.07 -15.08 25.62
CA VAL A 492 -4.08 -15.45 26.64
C VAL A 492 -2.75 -15.79 25.96
N PRO A 493 -1.59 -15.55 26.61
CA PRO A 493 -0.27 -15.81 26.01
C PRO A 493 0.14 -17.29 26.09
N PHE A 494 -0.79 -18.22 26.19
CA PHE A 494 -0.50 -19.65 26.29
C PHE A 494 -1.55 -20.51 25.60
N LEU A 495 -1.16 -21.75 25.31
CA LEU A 495 -2.05 -22.83 24.86
C LEU A 495 -1.82 -24.07 25.71
N ASN A 496 -2.91 -24.72 26.11
CA ASN A 496 -2.86 -26.09 26.56
C ASN A 496 -2.72 -27.00 25.33
N LEU A 497 -1.70 -27.84 25.34
CA LEU A 497 -1.38 -28.71 24.22
C LEU A 497 -2.07 -30.06 24.38
N GLU A 498 -2.91 -30.41 23.42
CA GLU A 498 -3.52 -31.72 23.32
C GLU A 498 -2.84 -32.54 22.20
N VAL A 499 -1.78 -33.27 22.56
CA VAL A 499 -1.10 -34.12 21.60
C VAL A 499 -1.99 -35.31 21.28
N LYS A 500 -2.35 -35.51 20.02
CA LYS A 500 -3.16 -36.62 19.54
C LYS A 500 -2.52 -37.95 19.85
N LYS A 501 -3.33 -38.95 20.14
CA LYS A 501 -2.86 -40.29 20.58
C LYS A 501 -1.93 -40.93 19.56
N GLU A 502 -2.20 -40.80 18.28
CA GLU A 502 -1.38 -41.29 17.19
C GLU A 502 0.01 -40.69 17.13
N LEU A 503 0.18 -39.43 17.60
CA LEU A 503 1.46 -38.73 17.66
C LEU A 503 2.28 -39.07 18.91
N LYS A 504 1.66 -39.71 19.91
CA LYS A 504 2.35 -40.11 21.15
C LYS A 504 3.19 -41.38 21.02
N VAL A 505 3.19 -42.02 19.86
CA VAL A 505 4.01 -43.20 19.56
C VAL A 505 5.49 -42.81 19.44
N GLU A 506 5.78 -41.62 19.00
CA GLU A 506 7.14 -41.05 18.93
C GLU A 506 7.47 -40.30 20.23
N ASN A 507 8.74 -40.28 20.64
CA ASN A 507 9.19 -39.54 21.82
C ASN A 507 9.15 -38.02 21.58
N GLU A 508 9.31 -37.57 20.32
CA GLU A 508 9.30 -36.17 19.94
C GLU A 508 8.33 -35.96 18.79
N ILE A 509 7.73 -34.77 18.78
CA ILE A 509 6.84 -34.30 17.72
C ILE A 509 7.29 -32.93 17.19
N THR A 510 6.95 -32.64 15.94
CA THR A 510 7.19 -31.31 15.36
C THR A 510 6.18 -30.30 15.93
N LEU A 511 6.70 -29.21 16.46
CA LEU A 511 5.95 -28.00 16.78
C LEU A 511 6.19 -26.97 15.67
N ASP A 512 5.11 -26.49 15.06
CA ASP A 512 5.13 -25.39 14.11
C ASP A 512 4.33 -24.20 14.67
N ILE A 513 4.90 -23.01 14.60
CA ILE A 513 4.25 -21.76 14.97
C ILE A 513 4.30 -20.84 13.75
N LEU A 514 3.18 -20.70 13.05
CA LEU A 514 3.03 -19.80 11.91
C LEU A 514 2.51 -18.45 12.41
N VAL A 515 3.35 -17.41 12.33
CA VAL A 515 2.98 -16.06 12.77
C VAL A 515 2.69 -15.19 11.57
N GLU A 516 1.53 -14.55 11.55
CA GLU A 516 1.12 -13.56 10.57
C GLU A 516 1.47 -12.15 11.07
N ASN A 517 2.15 -11.36 10.23
CA ASN A 517 2.23 -9.91 10.34
C ASN A 517 0.96 -9.32 9.73
N GLN A 518 0.10 -8.71 10.52
CA GLN A 518 -1.18 -8.14 10.09
C GLN A 518 -1.07 -6.63 9.73
N GLY A 519 0.11 -6.06 9.78
CA GLY A 519 0.42 -4.64 9.55
C GLY A 519 1.08 -4.01 10.77
N ARG A 520 2.11 -3.17 10.57
CA ARG A 520 2.71 -2.39 11.67
C ARG A 520 1.87 -1.16 11.94
N SER A 521 1.88 -0.74 13.21
CA SER A 521 1.23 0.52 13.60
C SER A 521 1.72 1.67 12.72
N ASN A 522 0.75 2.47 12.24
CA ASN A 522 1.00 3.59 11.33
C ASN A 522 0.89 4.96 12.02
N PHE A 523 0.51 5.01 13.30
CA PHE A 523 0.24 6.28 13.97
C PHE A 523 0.72 6.31 15.43
N GLY A 524 1.11 7.50 15.88
CA GLY A 524 1.49 7.79 17.26
C GLY A 524 2.83 7.18 17.69
N THR A 525 3.15 7.30 18.97
CA THR A 525 4.43 6.83 19.55
C THR A 525 4.53 5.30 19.63
N THR A 526 3.41 4.58 19.46
CA THR A 526 3.36 3.12 19.47
C THR A 526 4.12 2.48 18.30
N MET A 527 4.41 3.25 17.24
CA MET A 527 5.24 2.80 16.11
C MET A 527 6.67 2.43 16.53
N THR A 528 7.19 3.01 17.62
CA THR A 528 8.54 2.73 18.08
C THR A 528 8.65 1.28 18.54
N GLY A 529 9.51 0.49 17.90
CA GLY A 529 9.73 -0.91 18.26
C GLY A 529 8.70 -1.91 17.73
N GLU A 530 7.87 -1.55 16.75
CA GLU A 530 6.85 -2.40 16.10
C GLU A 530 7.43 -3.53 15.26
N ARG A 531 8.27 -4.40 15.88
CA ARG A 531 8.76 -5.63 15.25
C ARG A 531 7.68 -6.71 15.20
N LYS A 532 7.83 -7.64 14.24
CA LYS A 532 6.86 -8.69 13.93
C LYS A 532 7.45 -10.10 14.12
N GLY A 533 6.56 -11.09 14.34
CA GLY A 533 6.95 -12.45 14.65
C GLY A 533 6.97 -12.75 16.14
N LEU A 534 7.86 -13.62 16.57
CA LEU A 534 8.10 -13.91 18.00
C LEU A 534 9.25 -13.02 18.49
N LEU A 535 8.94 -12.17 19.48
CA LEU A 535 9.88 -11.16 19.98
C LEU A 535 10.60 -11.61 21.27
N LYS A 536 10.06 -12.61 21.96
CA LYS A 536 10.61 -13.20 23.19
C LYS A 536 10.48 -14.72 23.13
N ASP A 537 11.19 -15.39 24.03
CA ASP A 537 11.24 -16.84 24.08
C ASP A 537 9.86 -17.49 24.20
N VAL A 538 9.80 -18.71 23.74
CA VAL A 538 8.66 -19.61 23.89
C VAL A 538 9.04 -20.69 24.91
N GLU A 539 8.14 -21.00 25.84
CA GLU A 539 8.37 -22.00 26.85
C GLU A 539 7.45 -23.21 26.66
N ILE A 540 8.01 -24.40 26.79
CA ILE A 540 7.27 -25.67 26.81
C ILE A 540 7.34 -26.24 28.22
N ASN A 541 6.17 -26.38 28.85
CA ASN A 541 6.05 -26.81 30.25
C ASN A 541 6.96 -26.02 31.21
N GLY A 542 7.07 -24.68 31.00
CA GLY A 542 7.87 -23.76 31.81
C GLY A 542 9.37 -23.82 31.56
N LYS A 543 9.82 -24.41 30.46
CA LYS A 543 11.22 -24.42 30.02
C LYS A 543 11.35 -23.72 28.68
N VAL A 544 12.33 -22.82 28.57
CA VAL A 544 12.64 -22.14 27.30
C VAL A 544 12.98 -23.18 26.24
N GLN A 545 12.27 -23.10 25.11
CA GLN A 545 12.49 -23.93 23.95
C GLN A 545 13.66 -23.35 23.12
N ALA A 546 14.59 -24.21 22.75
CA ALA A 546 15.72 -23.87 21.89
C ALA A 546 15.70 -24.70 20.59
N GLY A 547 16.53 -24.30 19.62
CA GLY A 547 16.71 -25.03 18.37
C GLY A 547 15.54 -24.84 17.41
N TRP A 548 15.53 -23.71 16.72
CA TRP A 548 14.49 -23.33 15.79
C TRP A 548 14.98 -23.31 14.35
N ASP A 549 14.18 -23.93 13.47
CA ASP A 549 14.23 -23.71 12.03
C ASP A 549 13.22 -22.63 11.66
N ILE A 550 13.68 -21.51 11.08
CA ILE A 550 12.87 -20.31 10.82
C ILE A 550 12.73 -20.11 9.31
N TYR A 551 11.51 -20.04 8.80
CA TYR A 551 11.20 -19.88 7.38
C TYR A 551 10.48 -18.54 7.14
N PRO A 552 11.08 -17.58 6.38
CA PRO A 552 10.40 -16.35 5.96
C PRO A 552 9.46 -16.62 4.78
N LEU A 553 8.20 -16.30 4.93
CA LEU A 553 7.15 -16.53 3.93
C LEU A 553 6.63 -15.18 3.43
N GLU A 554 7.39 -14.52 2.57
CA GLU A 554 7.07 -13.18 2.04
C GLU A 554 6.05 -13.22 0.88
N PHE A 555 5.80 -14.39 0.27
CA PHE A 555 4.94 -14.53 -0.91
C PHE A 555 5.32 -13.61 -2.08
N LYS A 556 6.61 -13.28 -2.19
CA LYS A 556 7.15 -12.51 -3.31
C LYS A 556 7.07 -13.29 -4.63
N LYS A 557 7.16 -12.57 -5.73
CA LYS A 557 7.01 -13.12 -7.07
C LYS A 557 7.88 -14.37 -7.33
N PRO A 558 9.19 -14.43 -6.98
CA PRO A 558 10.00 -15.65 -7.23
C PRO A 558 9.47 -16.88 -6.49
N PHE A 559 9.02 -16.72 -5.23
CA PHE A 559 8.42 -17.83 -4.48
C PHE A 559 7.11 -18.28 -5.13
N MET A 560 6.23 -17.37 -5.48
CA MET A 560 4.94 -17.70 -6.12
C MET A 560 5.13 -18.34 -7.50
N GLU A 561 6.09 -17.91 -8.30
CA GLU A 561 6.47 -18.56 -9.57
C GLU A 561 6.96 -19.99 -9.34
N GLY A 562 7.77 -20.21 -8.31
CA GLY A 562 8.21 -21.54 -7.89
C GLY A 562 7.05 -22.43 -7.46
N VAL A 563 6.13 -21.90 -6.65
CA VAL A 563 4.90 -22.61 -6.24
C VAL A 563 4.07 -22.99 -7.47
N MET A 564 3.87 -22.07 -8.41
CA MET A 564 3.05 -22.32 -9.60
C MET A 564 3.67 -23.38 -10.53
N ALA A 565 5.00 -23.44 -10.60
CA ALA A 565 5.75 -24.43 -11.39
C ALA A 565 5.91 -25.79 -10.68
N SER A 566 5.53 -25.90 -9.41
CA SER A 566 5.72 -27.11 -8.60
C SER A 566 4.92 -28.31 -9.14
N ASP A 567 5.50 -29.50 -9.09
CA ASP A 567 4.85 -30.78 -9.36
C ASP A 567 4.06 -31.34 -8.16
N LYS A 568 4.08 -30.63 -7.01
CA LYS A 568 3.41 -31.03 -5.77
C LYS A 568 1.93 -30.66 -5.70
N TRP A 569 1.40 -29.98 -6.70
CA TRP A 569 -0.02 -29.69 -6.77
C TRP A 569 -0.86 -30.98 -6.83
N LYS A 570 -1.86 -31.09 -5.94
CA LYS A 570 -2.78 -32.21 -5.83
C LYS A 570 -4.17 -31.77 -6.24
N THR A 571 -4.99 -32.69 -6.75
CA THR A 571 -6.41 -32.40 -7.05
C THR A 571 -7.14 -32.00 -5.77
N PHE A 572 -7.96 -30.96 -5.87
CA PHE A 572 -8.75 -30.46 -4.74
C PHE A 572 -9.69 -31.56 -4.19
N THR A 573 -9.74 -31.67 -2.88
CA THR A 573 -10.72 -32.50 -2.12
C THR A 573 -11.24 -31.71 -0.92
N PRO A 574 -12.46 -31.95 -0.40
CA PRO A 574 -13.01 -31.15 0.71
C PRO A 574 -12.23 -31.22 2.03
N ASP A 575 -11.50 -32.33 2.28
CA ASP A 575 -10.82 -32.60 3.57
C ASP A 575 -9.34 -32.23 3.53
N ILE A 576 -9.02 -31.02 3.11
CA ILE A 576 -7.62 -30.58 2.97
C ILE A 576 -7.07 -30.08 4.30
N LYS A 577 -5.87 -30.52 4.65
CA LYS A 577 -5.11 -29.96 5.77
C LYS A 577 -4.63 -28.56 5.44
N VAL A 578 -4.97 -27.60 6.27
CA VAL A 578 -4.50 -26.20 6.20
C VAL A 578 -3.31 -25.99 7.14
N PRO A 579 -2.42 -25.01 6.89
CA PRO A 579 -2.46 -24.01 5.80
C PRO A 579 -2.09 -24.61 4.44
N ALA A 580 -2.72 -24.09 3.38
CA ALA A 580 -2.47 -24.54 2.02
C ALA A 580 -2.73 -23.43 1.00
N LEU A 581 -2.14 -23.56 -0.18
CA LEU A 581 -2.51 -22.74 -1.35
C LEU A 581 -3.49 -23.53 -2.20
N TYR A 582 -4.47 -22.82 -2.74
CA TYR A 582 -5.52 -23.33 -3.60
C TYR A 582 -5.50 -22.63 -4.94
N LYS A 583 -5.77 -23.34 -6.02
CA LYS A 583 -5.75 -22.80 -7.37
C LYS A 583 -7.04 -23.10 -8.11
N GLY A 584 -7.58 -22.07 -8.76
CA GLY A 584 -8.69 -22.13 -9.71
C GLY A 584 -8.38 -21.37 -10.99
N THR A 585 -9.12 -21.66 -12.04
CA THR A 585 -9.02 -20.92 -13.31
C THR A 585 -10.41 -20.61 -13.85
N PHE A 586 -10.53 -19.47 -14.55
CA PHE A 586 -11.78 -19.04 -15.17
C PHE A 586 -11.49 -18.29 -16.46
N ASP A 587 -12.45 -18.30 -17.38
CA ASP A 587 -12.31 -17.67 -18.68
C ASP A 587 -13.23 -16.45 -18.79
N ILE A 588 -12.67 -15.34 -19.29
CA ILE A 588 -13.40 -14.10 -19.57
C ILE A 588 -13.57 -13.93 -21.06
N ALA A 589 -14.83 -13.99 -21.53
CA ALA A 589 -15.17 -13.82 -22.95
C ALA A 589 -15.06 -12.36 -23.44
N HIS A 590 -15.11 -11.39 -22.54
CA HIS A 590 -15.03 -9.97 -22.88
C HIS A 590 -13.62 -9.60 -23.34
N ARG A 591 -13.52 -8.92 -24.49
CA ARG A 591 -12.24 -8.46 -25.03
C ARG A 591 -11.51 -7.49 -24.08
N THR A 592 -12.27 -6.66 -23.37
CA THR A 592 -11.77 -5.75 -22.34
C THR A 592 -12.45 -6.14 -21.03
N PRO A 593 -11.75 -6.81 -20.10
CA PRO A 593 -12.30 -7.15 -18.80
C PRO A 593 -12.74 -5.90 -18.03
N LYS A 594 -13.78 -6.05 -17.23
CA LYS A 594 -14.35 -4.99 -16.40
C LYS A 594 -14.05 -5.26 -14.94
N ASP A 595 -14.24 -4.24 -14.11
CA ASP A 595 -14.14 -4.36 -12.66
C ASP A 595 -15.13 -5.40 -12.13
N THR A 596 -14.73 -6.01 -11.02
CA THR A 596 -15.55 -6.99 -10.29
C THR A 596 -15.16 -7.02 -8.83
N PHE A 597 -15.90 -7.75 -8.02
CA PHE A 597 -15.59 -7.97 -6.62
C PHE A 597 -15.54 -9.45 -6.33
N LEU A 598 -14.52 -9.89 -5.60
CA LEU A 598 -14.33 -11.27 -5.21
C LEU A 598 -14.98 -11.54 -3.85
N SER A 599 -16.00 -12.37 -3.81
CA SER A 599 -16.61 -12.87 -2.57
C SER A 599 -15.86 -14.08 -2.04
N MET A 600 -15.37 -13.99 -0.80
CA MET A 600 -14.65 -15.06 -0.10
C MET A 600 -15.56 -15.85 0.85
N LYS A 601 -16.86 -15.92 0.54
CA LYS A 601 -17.82 -16.65 1.36
C LYS A 601 -17.44 -18.14 1.51
N GLY A 602 -17.35 -18.60 2.74
CA GLY A 602 -16.94 -19.97 3.06
C GLY A 602 -15.45 -20.14 3.36
N TRP A 603 -14.60 -19.18 2.95
CA TRP A 603 -13.19 -19.09 3.31
C TRP A 603 -13.02 -18.35 4.65
N GLU A 604 -11.93 -18.62 5.35
CA GLU A 604 -11.76 -18.03 6.69
C GLU A 604 -10.76 -16.89 6.74
N LYS A 605 -9.49 -17.13 6.43
CA LYS A 605 -8.45 -16.11 6.54
C LYS A 605 -7.24 -16.42 5.68
N GLY A 606 -6.76 -15.42 4.95
CA GLY A 606 -5.57 -15.57 4.13
C GLY A 606 -5.29 -14.39 3.20
N ILE A 607 -4.74 -14.72 2.04
CA ILE A 607 -4.41 -13.77 0.97
C ILE A 607 -4.82 -14.32 -0.39
N VAL A 608 -5.10 -13.42 -1.34
CA VAL A 608 -5.55 -13.81 -2.69
C VAL A 608 -4.66 -13.18 -3.76
N PHE A 609 -4.35 -13.99 -4.77
CA PHE A 609 -3.65 -13.56 -5.97
C PHE A 609 -4.55 -13.75 -7.20
N ILE A 610 -4.60 -12.73 -8.05
CA ILE A 610 -5.22 -12.76 -9.37
C ILE A 610 -4.13 -12.58 -10.42
N ASN A 611 -3.93 -13.56 -11.30
CA ASN A 611 -2.88 -13.54 -12.31
C ASN A 611 -1.47 -13.19 -11.76
N GLY A 612 -1.19 -13.63 -10.53
CA GLY A 612 0.07 -13.37 -9.82
C GLY A 612 0.12 -12.04 -9.05
N PHE A 613 -0.88 -11.18 -9.19
CA PHE A 613 -0.96 -9.94 -8.42
C PHE A 613 -1.67 -10.19 -7.08
N ASN A 614 -1.06 -9.81 -5.96
CA ASN A 614 -1.64 -9.94 -4.62
C ASN A 614 -2.68 -8.83 -4.40
N ILE A 615 -3.96 -9.17 -4.40
CA ILE A 615 -5.05 -8.20 -4.21
C ILE A 615 -5.29 -7.85 -2.73
N GLY A 616 -4.72 -8.60 -1.79
CA GLY A 616 -4.78 -8.28 -0.38
C GLY A 616 -5.15 -9.45 0.53
N ARG A 617 -5.28 -9.12 1.81
CA ARG A 617 -5.73 -10.03 2.87
C ARG A 617 -7.25 -10.13 2.88
N TYR A 618 -7.75 -11.32 3.21
CA TYR A 618 -9.16 -11.51 3.54
C TYR A 618 -9.31 -12.15 4.92
N TRP A 619 -10.41 -11.84 5.59
CA TRP A 619 -10.75 -12.43 6.88
C TRP A 619 -12.27 -12.43 7.07
N LYS A 620 -12.85 -13.60 7.43
CA LYS A 620 -14.31 -13.77 7.60
C LYS A 620 -14.93 -12.93 8.73
N VAL A 621 -14.12 -12.36 9.62
CA VAL A 621 -14.60 -11.52 10.72
C VAL A 621 -15.15 -10.17 10.25
N GLY A 622 -14.85 -9.78 9.02
CA GLY A 622 -15.32 -8.51 8.43
C GLY A 622 -14.67 -7.25 9.04
N PRO A 623 -15.17 -6.07 8.67
CA PRO A 623 -16.44 -5.83 7.96
C PRO A 623 -16.42 -6.22 6.49
N GLN A 624 -15.29 -6.07 5.80
CA GLN A 624 -15.18 -6.34 4.38
C GLN A 624 -15.41 -7.83 4.06
N THR A 625 -16.38 -8.12 3.18
CA THR A 625 -16.73 -9.49 2.74
C THR A 625 -16.44 -9.75 1.27
N THR A 626 -16.31 -8.68 0.46
CA THR A 626 -15.92 -8.73 -0.95
C THR A 626 -14.68 -7.87 -1.19
N TYR A 627 -13.85 -8.27 -2.16
CA TYR A 627 -12.54 -7.66 -2.44
C TYR A 627 -12.52 -7.12 -3.86
N TYR A 628 -12.22 -5.86 -4.02
CA TYR A 628 -12.18 -5.20 -5.31
C TYR A 628 -11.11 -5.79 -6.22
N VAL A 629 -11.49 -6.14 -7.43
CA VAL A 629 -10.60 -6.62 -8.50
C VAL A 629 -10.71 -5.68 -9.69
N PRO A 630 -9.75 -4.79 -9.88
CA PRO A 630 -9.68 -3.89 -11.04
C PRO A 630 -9.62 -4.68 -12.36
N GLY A 631 -10.39 -4.25 -13.36
CA GLY A 631 -10.38 -4.86 -14.69
C GLY A 631 -9.00 -5.03 -15.33
N PRO A 632 -8.06 -4.08 -15.20
CA PRO A 632 -6.69 -4.21 -15.72
C PRO A 632 -5.88 -5.38 -15.15
N LEU A 633 -6.23 -5.93 -13.99
CA LEU A 633 -5.62 -7.14 -13.44
C LEU A 633 -6.12 -8.42 -14.12
N LEU A 634 -7.22 -8.34 -14.86
CA LEU A 634 -7.86 -9.45 -15.58
C LEU A 634 -7.43 -9.45 -17.04
N LYS A 635 -7.50 -10.64 -17.65
CA LYS A 635 -7.17 -10.87 -19.07
C LYS A 635 -8.41 -11.36 -19.82
N ALA A 636 -8.55 -10.99 -21.10
CA ALA A 636 -9.42 -11.70 -21.99
C ALA A 636 -8.94 -13.16 -22.13
N GLY A 637 -9.84 -14.13 -22.09
CA GLY A 637 -9.51 -15.54 -22.01
C GLY A 637 -9.19 -16.00 -20.61
N ARG A 638 -8.21 -16.88 -20.47
CA ARG A 638 -7.90 -17.60 -19.24
C ARG A 638 -7.25 -16.71 -18.16
N ASN A 639 -7.85 -16.72 -16.98
CA ASN A 639 -7.37 -16.10 -15.75
C ASN A 639 -7.13 -17.17 -14.70
N GLU A 640 -6.30 -16.82 -13.71
CA GLU A 640 -5.93 -17.67 -12.60
C GLU A 640 -6.16 -16.96 -11.27
N ILE A 641 -6.69 -17.71 -10.31
CA ILE A 641 -6.77 -17.31 -8.91
C ILE A 641 -5.98 -18.28 -8.05
N VAL A 642 -5.18 -17.73 -7.13
CA VAL A 642 -4.46 -18.50 -6.11
C VAL A 642 -4.79 -17.93 -4.75
N ILE A 643 -5.15 -18.79 -3.81
CA ILE A 643 -5.58 -18.42 -2.45
C ILE A 643 -4.70 -19.14 -1.45
N PHE A 644 -4.02 -18.42 -0.55
CA PHE A 644 -3.45 -19.00 0.65
C PHE A 644 -4.49 -18.94 1.77
N GLU A 645 -4.90 -20.10 2.29
CA GLU A 645 -5.89 -20.21 3.37
C GLU A 645 -5.24 -20.83 4.60
N GLN A 646 -5.51 -20.24 5.77
CA GLN A 646 -4.92 -20.63 7.05
C GLN A 646 -5.77 -21.64 7.84
N HIS A 647 -7.11 -21.60 7.71
CA HIS A 647 -8.03 -22.27 8.64
C HIS A 647 -9.07 -23.15 7.97
N GLN A 648 -9.88 -22.60 7.07
CA GLN A 648 -10.99 -23.30 6.45
C GLN A 648 -11.14 -22.90 4.98
N SER A 649 -10.90 -23.85 4.10
CA SER A 649 -11.12 -23.68 2.66
C SER A 649 -12.57 -23.91 2.26
N ALA A 650 -12.93 -23.39 1.09
CA ALA A 650 -14.17 -23.67 0.41
C ALA A 650 -13.90 -24.21 -1.01
N GLU A 651 -14.92 -24.80 -1.63
CA GLU A 651 -14.80 -25.39 -2.98
C GLU A 651 -14.71 -24.34 -4.08
N ARG A 652 -15.18 -23.13 -3.82
CA ARG A 652 -15.31 -22.06 -4.82
C ARG A 652 -15.19 -20.68 -4.20
N VAL A 653 -14.97 -19.70 -5.07
CA VAL A 653 -15.16 -18.26 -4.84
C VAL A 653 -16.15 -17.73 -5.85
N SER A 654 -16.71 -16.54 -5.63
CA SER A 654 -17.67 -15.92 -6.57
C SER A 654 -17.24 -14.51 -6.95
N PHE A 655 -17.19 -14.20 -8.24
CA PHE A 655 -17.03 -12.84 -8.72
C PHE A 655 -18.38 -12.18 -8.91
N VAL A 656 -18.64 -11.07 -8.20
CA VAL A 656 -19.90 -10.34 -8.14
C VAL A 656 -19.73 -8.90 -8.65
N ASP A 657 -20.83 -8.25 -9.03
CA ASP A 657 -20.81 -6.89 -9.61
C ASP A 657 -21.03 -5.77 -8.61
N LYS A 658 -21.21 -6.11 -7.32
CA LYS A 658 -21.42 -5.13 -6.24
C LYS A 658 -20.50 -5.40 -5.07
N PRO A 659 -19.98 -4.34 -4.41
CA PRO A 659 -19.22 -4.48 -3.18
C PRO A 659 -20.16 -4.85 -2.01
N ASP A 660 -19.58 -5.57 -1.05
CA ASP A 660 -20.17 -5.78 0.28
C ASP A 660 -19.05 -5.52 1.31
N LEU A 661 -19.14 -4.35 1.96
CA LEU A 661 -18.24 -3.93 3.03
C LEU A 661 -18.81 -4.27 4.42
N GLY A 662 -19.88 -5.08 4.47
CA GLY A 662 -20.50 -5.56 5.70
C GLY A 662 -21.45 -4.57 6.37
N PRO A 663 -21.83 -4.87 7.63
CA PRO A 663 -22.72 -4.00 8.40
C PRO A 663 -22.08 -2.64 8.62
N THR A 664 -22.89 -1.58 8.52
CA THR A 664 -22.42 -0.20 8.69
C THR A 664 -22.66 0.33 10.09
N VAL A 665 -21.76 1.17 10.57
CA VAL A 665 -21.97 2.03 11.75
C VAL A 665 -21.91 3.50 11.31
N ARG A 666 -22.96 4.22 11.63
CA ARG A 666 -23.01 5.66 11.39
C ARG A 666 -22.31 6.39 12.53
N ARG A 667 -21.32 7.20 12.21
CA ARG A 667 -20.66 8.09 13.16
C ARG A 667 -20.95 9.55 12.77
N ASP A 668 -21.40 10.35 13.73
CA ASP A 668 -21.63 11.78 13.53
C ASP A 668 -20.35 12.59 13.83
N THR A 669 -19.35 11.99 14.44
CA THR A 669 -18.03 12.58 14.70
C THR A 669 -16.99 11.49 14.94
N TRP A 670 -15.76 11.77 14.51
CA TRP A 670 -14.58 10.97 14.87
C TRP A 670 -13.96 11.63 16.10
N ASN A 671 -14.06 10.96 17.26
CA ASN A 671 -13.28 11.36 18.41
C ASN A 671 -11.91 10.68 18.27
N GLU A 672 -10.86 11.51 18.16
CA GLU A 672 -9.47 11.08 18.22
C GLU A 672 -9.13 10.38 19.54
#